data_28630e428d35fe07297f2a975142edf1
#
_entry.id   28630e428d35fe07297f2a975142edf1
#
_cell.length_a   1.000
_cell.length_b   1.000
_cell.length_c   1.000
_cell.angle_alpha   90.00
_cell.angle_beta   90.00
_cell.angle_gamma   90.00
#
_symmetry.space_group_name_H-M   'P 1'
#
loop_
_entity.id
_entity.type
_entity.pdbx_description
1 polymer ?
#
loop_
_entity_poly.entity_id
_entity_poly.type
_entity_poly.pdbx_seq_one_letter_code
_entity_poly.pdbx_strand_id
1 'polypeptide(L)'
;MAKNTKSAARTNQTAPYKHPEAKSLMRPEVGTQAQFKKKKQPKTYRYDSSLSPALDWDAKSPAREQGETLIKQVLNAKSLEEAKTAASKLKSLSKPFLNWAGKAERLSFDVPTLPLFIHERLSTKAIIETLAGHKTDKQEDMFALFGDPQHSITDQVLKAYGYQDNWVNRMVLGDSLVVMNSLLLYEGLGGQVQMIYMDPPYGVKFGSNFQPFVRKRDVSHNDDEDMTREPEMVQAYRDTWELGLHSYLTYLRDRLLLARDLLTPSGSIFVQISDENLHHVREVMDEVFGAENFCSLVTFVKTTSATTELLGTTSDYLLWYARGKPTVKYRQLYTYKDLIGDGGSGYNRVLLLDGTRRLLSVEEKRTPDLLPLGSKIYSLDNLTSSRPAQLGDVREFAFKGNVFSPGKGTFKTDNPGLESLAKANRLEVAGNTLRYVRFLDDFLVSPLANNWSDTTIAGFAANKLYVVQTATKVVERCLLMTTDPGDLVLDPTCGSGTTAYVAEQWGRRWITADTSRVPLALARQRLLTVTFPWYELKDDNRGPAGGFTYMRKQNKKGEEVGGIVPHVTLKSIANNEPPAEEVLVDRPERENGITRVTGPFCFEATIPTPVDWEGDGVEDSGASSAEAYGSFVDRMLEVLRKSPVLRLEGNKTVTFKNIRPPAKTLSLSAEGLVNNGQEKPVAFVFGPENGAVSEKLVYEAAREAHAKNYTHLYVIGFAIQPNARTLVDKCADVMGVSATYVQATADLMMGDLLKNMRSSQIFSVCGQPEISVKREKEKVKGGEDLYRVELLGLDVFDPITMEVTHRTGEDVPAWFLDTDYNDLCFHVSQAFFPRTSAWDNLKKALKGEYEESVWDHLSGATSAPFEAGEHKQIAVKVIDDRGNELLVVKKLNGAGR
;
A
#
# COMPACT_ATOMS: atom_id res chain seq x y z
N MET A 1 -16.16 -44.72 43.37
CA MET A 1 -16.97 -44.64 42.16
C MET A 1 -16.30 -43.60 41.27
N ALA A 2 -15.45 -44.08 40.36
CA ALA A 2 -14.76 -43.23 39.38
C ALA A 2 -15.73 -42.95 38.24
N LYS A 3 -16.05 -41.65 38.02
CA LYS A 3 -16.77 -41.25 36.83
C LYS A 3 -15.77 -41.24 35.67
N ASN A 4 -15.90 -42.25 34.79
CA ASN A 4 -15.34 -42.21 33.45
C ASN A 4 -15.94 -41.04 32.67
N THR A 5 -15.26 -39.91 32.59
CA THR A 5 -15.48 -38.92 31.58
C THR A 5 -14.88 -39.45 30.29
N LYS A 6 -15.73 -39.94 29.39
CA LYS A 6 -15.33 -40.19 27.99
C LYS A 6 -14.83 -38.90 27.40
N SER A 7 -13.55 -38.85 27.08
CA SER A 7 -13.00 -37.83 26.23
C SER A 7 -13.82 -37.87 24.92
N ALA A 8 -14.49 -36.75 24.60
CA ALA A 8 -15.14 -36.62 23.31
C ALA A 8 -14.07 -36.79 22.23
N ALA A 9 -14.31 -37.71 21.31
CA ALA A 9 -13.42 -37.89 20.16
C ALA A 9 -13.30 -36.54 19.43
N ARG A 10 -12.10 -36.05 19.34
CA ARG A 10 -11.82 -34.83 18.57
C ARG A 10 -12.13 -35.12 17.12
N THR A 11 -13.02 -34.36 16.55
CA THR A 11 -13.27 -34.34 15.13
C THR A 11 -12.17 -33.47 14.50
N ASN A 12 -11.35 -34.05 13.61
CA ASN A 12 -10.39 -33.33 12.78
C ASN A 12 -11.12 -32.48 11.72
N GLN A 13 -12.17 -31.79 12.11
CA GLN A 13 -13.02 -30.96 11.25
C GLN A 13 -12.60 -29.50 11.38
N THR A 14 -12.59 -28.78 10.25
CA THR A 14 -12.50 -27.32 10.26
C THR A 14 -13.84 -26.74 10.68
N ALA A 15 -13.80 -25.67 11.50
CA ALA A 15 -15.00 -24.92 11.82
C ALA A 15 -15.57 -24.25 10.55
N PRO A 16 -16.91 -24.04 10.46
CA PRO A 16 -17.49 -23.29 9.35
C PRO A 16 -16.85 -21.90 9.25
N TYR A 17 -16.51 -21.49 8.04
CA TYR A 17 -15.94 -20.17 7.79
C TYR A 17 -16.99 -19.09 8.09
N LYS A 18 -16.60 -18.11 8.93
CA LYS A 18 -17.43 -16.95 9.23
C LYS A 18 -16.66 -15.70 8.86
N HIS A 19 -16.91 -15.18 7.66
CA HIS A 19 -16.38 -13.88 7.28
C HIS A 19 -17.15 -12.79 8.02
N PRO A 20 -16.47 -11.75 8.58
CA PRO A 20 -17.17 -10.61 9.16
C PRO A 20 -18.08 -9.95 8.12
N GLU A 21 -19.36 -9.79 8.45
CA GLU A 21 -20.30 -9.09 7.58
C GLU A 21 -19.90 -7.62 7.48
N ALA A 22 -19.27 -7.27 6.38
CA ALA A 22 -19.03 -5.88 6.03
C ALA A 22 -20.24 -5.37 5.25
N LYS A 23 -21.10 -4.60 5.87
CA LYS A 23 -22.17 -3.88 5.16
C LYS A 23 -21.54 -2.71 4.39
N SER A 24 -21.04 -2.98 3.20
CA SER A 24 -20.70 -1.94 2.25
C SER A 24 -21.97 -1.53 1.51
N LEU A 25 -22.47 -0.34 1.79
CA LEU A 25 -23.73 0.16 1.23
C LEU A 25 -23.63 0.57 -0.24
N MET A 26 -22.43 0.74 -0.78
CA MET A 26 -22.23 1.38 -2.08
C MET A 26 -21.43 0.55 -3.09
N ARG A 27 -20.86 -0.59 -2.70
CA ARG A 27 -20.02 -1.42 -3.55
C ARG A 27 -20.74 -2.71 -3.90
N PRO A 28 -20.93 -3.01 -5.19
CA PRO A 28 -21.52 -4.27 -5.59
C PRO A 28 -20.52 -5.41 -5.37
N GLU A 29 -21.01 -6.52 -4.90
CA GLU A 29 -20.33 -7.81 -5.08
C GLU A 29 -20.35 -8.16 -6.56
N VAL A 30 -19.47 -9.04 -6.96
CA VAL A 30 -19.36 -9.49 -8.33
C VAL A 30 -20.69 -10.06 -8.82
N GLY A 31 -21.01 -9.80 -10.06
CA GLY A 31 -22.26 -10.26 -10.67
C GLY A 31 -23.48 -9.37 -10.42
N THR A 32 -23.41 -8.41 -9.48
CA THR A 32 -24.55 -7.53 -9.18
C THR A 32 -24.60 -6.24 -10.01
N GLN A 33 -24.08 -6.25 -11.23
CA GLN A 33 -24.11 -5.08 -12.14
C GLN A 33 -25.51 -4.48 -12.34
N ALA A 34 -26.56 -5.27 -12.13
CA ALA A 34 -27.94 -4.81 -12.19
C ALA A 34 -28.26 -3.61 -11.27
N GLN A 35 -27.52 -3.44 -10.18
CA GLN A 35 -27.67 -2.28 -9.29
C GLN A 35 -27.15 -0.98 -9.91
N PHE A 36 -26.29 -1.05 -10.91
CA PHE A 36 -25.70 0.10 -11.61
C PHE A 36 -26.26 0.28 -13.02
N LYS A 37 -27.57 0.06 -13.21
CA LYS A 37 -28.26 0.18 -14.51
C LYS A 37 -28.05 1.53 -15.24
N LYS A 38 -27.62 2.57 -14.53
CA LYS A 38 -27.27 3.86 -15.14
C LYS A 38 -25.74 4.04 -15.04
N LYS A 39 -25.05 3.81 -16.14
CA LYS A 39 -23.63 4.20 -16.27
C LYS A 39 -23.50 5.70 -15.94
N LYS A 40 -22.66 6.06 -15.01
CA LYS A 40 -22.32 7.47 -14.80
C LYS A 40 -21.46 7.94 -15.96
N GLN A 41 -21.75 9.15 -16.43
CA GLN A 41 -20.94 9.75 -17.49
C GLN A 41 -19.50 9.94 -17.00
N PRO A 42 -18.50 9.85 -17.87
CA PRO A 42 -17.13 10.20 -17.54
C PRO A 42 -17.10 11.61 -16.95
N LYS A 43 -16.29 11.80 -15.93
CA LYS A 43 -16.12 13.12 -15.32
C LYS A 43 -14.99 13.86 -16.00
N THR A 44 -15.30 15.04 -16.51
CA THR A 44 -14.31 15.95 -17.07
C THR A 44 -13.70 16.76 -15.93
N TYR A 45 -12.40 16.62 -15.71
CA TYR A 45 -11.61 17.47 -14.84
C TYR A 45 -10.99 18.59 -15.67
N ARG A 46 -11.03 19.81 -15.14
CA ARG A 46 -10.43 20.97 -15.79
C ARG A 46 -9.32 21.51 -14.92
N TYR A 47 -8.23 21.88 -15.55
CA TYR A 47 -7.15 22.60 -14.90
C TYR A 47 -7.52 24.06 -14.76
N ASP A 48 -7.07 24.65 -13.66
CA ASP A 48 -7.13 26.09 -13.53
C ASP A 48 -6.07 26.69 -14.46
N SER A 49 -6.54 27.23 -15.59
CA SER A 49 -5.69 27.89 -16.58
C SER A 49 -5.06 29.17 -16.05
N SER A 50 -5.49 29.67 -14.89
CA SER A 50 -4.91 30.84 -14.24
C SER A 50 -3.44 30.66 -13.85
N LEU A 51 -2.97 29.43 -13.78
CA LEU A 51 -1.60 29.07 -13.43
C LEU A 51 -0.67 28.93 -14.64
N SER A 52 -1.16 29.08 -15.86
CA SER A 52 -0.36 28.92 -17.08
C SER A 52 -0.42 30.14 -17.98
N PRO A 53 0.60 31.03 -17.96
CA PRO A 53 0.70 32.13 -18.90
C PRO A 53 0.83 31.68 -20.36
N ALA A 54 1.20 30.42 -20.63
CA ALA A 54 1.19 29.86 -21.99
C ALA A 54 -0.20 29.90 -22.65
N LEU A 55 -1.25 30.22 -21.92
CA LEU A 55 -2.63 30.34 -22.35
C LEU A 55 -3.12 31.78 -22.48
N ASP A 56 -2.22 32.74 -22.46
CA ASP A 56 -2.54 34.18 -22.66
C ASP A 56 -3.26 34.46 -24.01
N TRP A 57 -3.09 33.58 -24.99
CA TRP A 57 -3.80 33.62 -26.25
C TRP A 57 -5.23 33.07 -26.18
N ASP A 58 -5.61 32.32 -25.13
CA ASP A 58 -6.99 31.88 -24.95
C ASP A 58 -7.86 33.05 -24.44
N ALA A 59 -8.67 33.60 -25.32
CA ALA A 59 -9.60 34.69 -25.00
C ALA A 59 -10.62 34.34 -23.90
N LYS A 60 -10.78 33.08 -23.54
CA LYS A 60 -11.69 32.57 -22.48
C LYS A 60 -10.95 32.14 -21.21
N SER A 61 -9.67 32.44 -21.07
CA SER A 61 -8.89 32.12 -19.87
C SER A 61 -9.46 32.83 -18.65
N PRO A 62 -9.90 32.13 -17.60
CA PRO A 62 -10.37 32.74 -16.36
C PRO A 62 -9.33 33.63 -15.69
N ALA A 63 -8.05 33.31 -15.86
CA ALA A 63 -6.95 34.13 -15.32
C ALA A 63 -6.81 35.48 -16.03
N ARG A 64 -7.02 35.50 -17.33
CA ARG A 64 -7.01 36.74 -18.10
C ARG A 64 -8.17 37.64 -17.66
N GLU A 65 -9.38 37.07 -17.52
CA GLU A 65 -10.54 37.84 -17.02
C GLU A 65 -10.32 38.35 -15.59
N GLN A 66 -9.73 37.52 -14.72
CA GLN A 66 -9.36 37.96 -13.37
C GLN A 66 -8.27 39.05 -13.40
N GLY A 67 -7.25 38.84 -14.21
CA GLY A 67 -6.18 39.84 -14.41
C GLY A 67 -6.69 41.18 -14.90
N GLU A 68 -7.54 41.17 -15.93
CA GLU A 68 -8.19 42.37 -16.48
C GLU A 68 -9.11 43.02 -15.43
N THR A 69 -9.84 42.23 -14.65
CA THR A 69 -10.69 42.74 -13.58
C THR A 69 -9.87 43.36 -12.46
N LEU A 70 -8.78 42.75 -12.04
CA LEU A 70 -7.86 43.28 -11.02
C LEU A 70 -7.14 44.55 -11.52
N ILE A 71 -6.73 44.59 -12.79
CA ILE A 71 -6.18 45.81 -13.41
C ILE A 71 -7.21 46.94 -13.37
N LYS A 72 -8.48 46.69 -13.75
CA LYS A 72 -9.56 47.67 -13.63
C LYS A 72 -9.79 48.09 -12.18
N GLN A 73 -9.70 47.17 -11.22
CA GLN A 73 -9.81 47.54 -9.80
C GLN A 73 -8.66 48.41 -9.32
N VAL A 74 -7.42 48.16 -9.76
CA VAL A 74 -6.27 49.01 -9.45
C VAL A 74 -6.45 50.41 -10.02
N LEU A 75 -6.88 50.52 -11.30
CA LEU A 75 -7.07 51.79 -12.00
C LEU A 75 -8.23 52.62 -11.45
N ASN A 76 -9.29 51.98 -10.97
CA ASN A 76 -10.49 52.63 -10.45
C ASN A 76 -10.55 52.67 -8.92
N ALA A 77 -9.46 52.27 -8.22
CA ALA A 77 -9.41 52.25 -6.76
C ALA A 77 -9.61 53.63 -6.16
N LYS A 78 -10.49 53.73 -5.19
CA LYS A 78 -10.79 54.97 -4.48
C LYS A 78 -9.84 55.25 -3.30
N SER A 79 -9.05 54.26 -2.92
CA SER A 79 -8.06 54.35 -1.85
C SER A 79 -6.77 53.62 -2.22
N LEU A 80 -5.66 54.07 -1.61
CA LEU A 80 -4.34 53.43 -1.77
C LEU A 80 -4.36 51.98 -1.26
N GLU A 81 -5.14 51.65 -0.26
CA GLU A 81 -5.30 50.34 0.31
C GLU A 81 -6.01 49.37 -0.64
N GLU A 82 -7.10 49.85 -1.28
CA GLU A 82 -7.79 49.10 -2.32
C GLU A 82 -6.86 48.79 -3.52
N ALA A 83 -6.10 49.80 -3.99
CA ALA A 83 -5.14 49.63 -5.07
C ALA A 83 -4.04 48.62 -4.71
N LYS A 84 -3.49 48.69 -3.50
CA LYS A 84 -2.47 47.74 -3.01
C LYS A 84 -3.02 46.32 -2.89
N THR A 85 -4.25 46.19 -2.42
CA THR A 85 -4.90 44.84 -2.29
C THR A 85 -5.12 44.23 -3.67
N ALA A 86 -5.63 44.98 -4.64
CA ALA A 86 -5.84 44.51 -6.00
C ALA A 86 -4.50 44.24 -6.72
N ALA A 87 -3.49 45.06 -6.53
CA ALA A 87 -2.14 44.85 -7.06
C ALA A 87 -1.44 43.62 -6.44
N SER A 88 -1.66 43.36 -5.14
CA SER A 88 -1.15 42.17 -4.45
C SER A 88 -1.80 40.90 -4.99
N LYS A 89 -3.11 40.91 -5.27
CA LYS A 89 -3.82 39.83 -5.93
C LYS A 89 -3.33 39.62 -7.38
N LEU A 90 -3.10 40.71 -8.12
CA LEU A 90 -2.56 40.65 -9.47
C LEU A 90 -1.15 40.02 -9.47
N LYS A 91 -0.30 40.43 -8.50
CA LYS A 91 1.02 39.80 -8.32
C LYS A 91 0.95 38.32 -8.03
N SER A 92 -0.08 37.87 -7.31
CA SER A 92 -0.29 36.45 -7.00
C SER A 92 -0.71 35.61 -8.22
N LEU A 93 -1.23 36.22 -9.29
CA LEU A 93 -1.56 35.54 -10.55
C LEU A 93 -0.29 35.23 -11.37
N SER A 94 0.81 35.96 -11.14
CA SER A 94 2.08 35.74 -11.84
C SER A 94 3.00 34.81 -11.06
N LYS A 95 2.57 33.56 -10.87
CA LYS A 95 3.42 32.54 -10.22
C LYS A 95 4.30 31.84 -11.26
N PRO A 96 5.54 31.43 -10.92
CA PRO A 96 6.32 30.52 -11.75
C PRO A 96 5.54 29.23 -12.01
N PHE A 97 5.67 28.67 -13.19
CA PHE A 97 4.99 27.44 -13.58
C PHE A 97 5.88 26.64 -14.53
N LEU A 98 5.71 25.32 -14.47
CA LEU A 98 6.37 24.40 -15.39
C LEU A 98 5.52 24.23 -16.66
N ASN A 99 6.12 24.46 -17.83
CA ASN A 99 5.46 24.19 -19.11
C ASN A 99 6.09 22.98 -19.79
N TRP A 100 5.27 22.14 -20.40
CA TRP A 100 5.72 20.97 -21.16
C TRP A 100 4.83 20.73 -22.37
N ALA A 101 5.33 19.96 -23.36
CA ALA A 101 4.58 19.64 -24.56
C ALA A 101 3.28 18.88 -24.22
N GLY A 102 2.16 19.28 -24.81
CA GLY A 102 0.84 18.73 -24.54
C GLY A 102 0.11 19.32 -23.32
N LYS A 103 0.76 20.15 -22.46
CA LYS A 103 0.10 20.77 -21.31
C LYS A 103 -1.02 21.72 -21.75
N ALA A 104 -0.73 22.56 -22.72
CA ALA A 104 -1.67 23.59 -23.21
C ALA A 104 -2.84 22.97 -23.99
N GLU A 105 -2.59 21.88 -24.70
CA GLU A 105 -3.59 21.16 -25.48
C GLU A 105 -4.54 20.33 -24.60
N ARG A 106 -4.16 20.04 -23.37
CA ARG A 106 -4.86 19.18 -22.43
C ARG A 106 -5.31 19.94 -21.16
N LEU A 107 -6.14 20.99 -21.37
CA LEU A 107 -6.74 21.77 -20.28
C LEU A 107 -7.82 21.01 -19.52
N SER A 108 -8.35 19.98 -20.10
CA SER A 108 -9.32 19.08 -19.47
C SER A 108 -9.00 17.64 -19.85
N PHE A 109 -9.35 16.71 -18.96
CA PHE A 109 -9.25 15.29 -19.23
C PHE A 109 -10.47 14.58 -18.65
N ASP A 110 -10.90 13.55 -19.37
CA ASP A 110 -12.04 12.73 -18.98
C ASP A 110 -11.56 11.48 -18.26
N VAL A 111 -12.16 11.21 -17.11
CA VAL A 111 -11.88 9.99 -16.34
C VAL A 111 -13.12 9.11 -16.38
N PRO A 112 -12.99 7.85 -16.80
CA PRO A 112 -14.08 6.89 -16.72
C PRO A 112 -14.62 6.81 -15.29
N THR A 113 -15.94 6.78 -15.14
CA THR A 113 -16.57 6.64 -13.84
C THR A 113 -17.10 5.22 -13.70
N LEU A 114 -16.29 4.34 -13.11
CA LEU A 114 -16.55 2.92 -12.94
C LEU A 114 -16.80 2.60 -11.46
N PRO A 115 -17.70 1.65 -11.14
CA PRO A 115 -17.82 1.14 -9.77
C PRO A 115 -16.61 0.25 -9.44
N LEU A 116 -16.34 0.07 -8.16
CA LEU A 116 -15.39 -0.91 -7.66
C LEU A 116 -16.16 -2.16 -7.21
N PHE A 117 -15.80 -3.31 -7.78
CA PHE A 117 -16.43 -4.59 -7.48
C PHE A 117 -15.62 -5.36 -6.46
N ILE A 118 -16.27 -5.95 -5.46
CA ILE A 118 -15.62 -6.81 -4.49
C ILE A 118 -15.45 -8.19 -5.11
N HIS A 119 -14.20 -8.60 -5.30
CA HIS A 119 -13.83 -9.91 -5.83
C HIS A 119 -13.61 -10.93 -4.73
N GLU A 120 -12.96 -10.51 -3.65
CA GLU A 120 -12.62 -11.39 -2.54
C GLU A 120 -12.82 -10.70 -1.21
N ARG A 121 -13.15 -11.49 -0.21
CA ARG A 121 -13.13 -11.13 1.19
C ARG A 121 -12.12 -11.98 1.93
N LEU A 122 -11.24 -11.32 2.67
CA LEU A 122 -10.08 -11.94 3.31
C LEU A 122 -10.04 -11.56 4.79
N SER A 123 -9.77 -12.56 5.63
CA SER A 123 -9.59 -12.37 7.07
C SER A 123 -8.66 -13.44 7.60
N THR A 124 -7.45 -13.06 8.00
CA THR A 124 -6.49 -14.00 8.61
C THR A 124 -7.09 -14.67 9.85
N LYS A 125 -7.81 -13.90 10.68
CA LYS A 125 -8.47 -14.45 11.87
C LYS A 125 -9.48 -15.53 11.50
N ALA A 126 -10.34 -15.28 10.51
CA ALA A 126 -11.35 -16.25 10.06
C ALA A 126 -10.68 -17.50 9.45
N ILE A 127 -9.62 -17.34 8.64
CA ILE A 127 -8.85 -18.45 8.08
C ILE A 127 -8.29 -19.35 9.19
N ILE A 128 -7.67 -18.77 10.23
CA ILE A 128 -7.10 -19.55 11.34
C ILE A 128 -8.20 -20.15 12.21
N GLU A 129 -9.33 -19.49 12.41
CA GLU A 129 -10.46 -20.01 13.16
C GLU A 129 -11.10 -21.23 12.48
N THR A 130 -11.05 -21.36 11.14
CA THR A 130 -11.51 -22.58 10.46
C THR A 130 -10.69 -23.81 10.88
N LEU A 131 -9.46 -23.63 11.32
CA LEU A 131 -8.56 -24.68 11.77
C LEU A 131 -8.70 -25.00 13.27
N ALA A 132 -9.75 -24.53 13.93
CA ALA A 132 -9.94 -24.69 15.39
C ALA A 132 -10.00 -26.15 15.84
N GLY A 133 -10.45 -27.09 14.96
CA GLY A 133 -10.45 -28.52 15.23
C GLY A 133 -9.05 -29.14 15.41
N HIS A 134 -7.99 -28.43 15.00
CA HIS A 134 -6.60 -28.85 15.08
C HIS A 134 -5.82 -28.17 16.21
N LYS A 135 -6.51 -27.55 17.17
CA LYS A 135 -5.84 -27.03 18.37
C LYS A 135 -5.30 -28.16 19.22
N THR A 136 -4.04 -28.04 19.64
CA THR A 136 -3.43 -28.97 20.59
C THR A 136 -4.11 -28.88 21.96
N ASP A 137 -4.43 -30.04 22.59
CA ASP A 137 -4.77 -30.03 24.02
C ASP A 137 -3.50 -29.70 24.80
N LYS A 138 -3.49 -28.55 25.43
CA LYS A 138 -2.51 -28.29 26.45
C LYS A 138 -2.83 -29.25 27.62
N GLN A 139 -2.11 -30.37 27.69
CA GLN A 139 -2.04 -31.10 28.97
C GLN A 139 -1.51 -30.08 29.96
N GLU A 140 -2.25 -29.88 31.07
CA GLU A 140 -1.75 -29.10 32.19
C GLU A 140 -0.40 -29.68 32.57
N ASP A 141 0.64 -28.95 32.24
CA ASP A 141 2.01 -29.39 32.50
C ASP A 141 2.14 -29.45 34.01
N MET A 142 2.63 -30.57 34.54
CA MET A 142 2.76 -30.82 35.95
C MET A 142 3.60 -29.73 36.67
N PHE A 143 4.35 -28.94 35.91
CA PHE A 143 5.08 -27.76 36.41
C PHE A 143 4.19 -26.53 36.65
N ALA A 144 3.07 -26.38 35.95
CA ALA A 144 2.09 -25.31 36.21
C ALA A 144 1.39 -25.51 37.56
N LEU A 145 1.35 -26.74 38.05
CA LEU A 145 0.77 -27.10 39.35
C LEU A 145 1.68 -26.70 40.53
N PHE A 146 2.96 -26.44 40.28
CA PHE A 146 3.94 -26.06 41.32
C PHE A 146 4.30 -24.57 41.37
N GLY A 147 3.58 -23.73 40.62
CA GLY A 147 3.53 -22.30 40.89
C GLY A 147 4.80 -21.53 40.57
N ASP A 148 5.50 -21.85 39.47
CA ASP A 148 6.55 -20.99 38.97
C ASP A 148 5.96 -19.84 38.10
N PRO A 149 5.95 -18.59 38.58
CA PRO A 149 5.33 -17.46 37.87
C PRO A 149 6.05 -17.07 36.58
N GLN A 150 7.25 -17.63 36.30
CA GLN A 150 8.04 -17.29 35.12
C GLN A 150 7.74 -18.13 33.88
N HIS A 151 6.92 -19.20 34.01
CA HIS A 151 6.59 -20.12 32.93
C HIS A 151 5.08 -20.29 32.73
N SER A 152 4.27 -19.34 33.14
CA SER A 152 2.86 -19.26 32.73
C SER A 152 2.80 -19.08 31.21
N ILE A 153 2.58 -20.20 30.49
CA ILE A 153 2.22 -20.16 29.06
C ILE A 153 0.83 -19.54 29.02
N THR A 154 0.77 -18.22 28.92
CA THR A 154 -0.46 -17.48 28.66
C THR A 154 -0.95 -17.89 27.28
N ASP A 155 -2.21 -18.36 27.20
CA ASP A 155 -2.88 -18.63 25.95
C ASP A 155 -2.79 -17.39 25.07
N GLN A 156 -2.14 -17.49 23.92
CA GLN A 156 -2.04 -16.42 22.96
C GLN A 156 -3.41 -16.23 22.31
N VAL A 157 -4.03 -15.10 22.60
CA VAL A 157 -5.33 -14.76 21.99
C VAL A 157 -5.12 -14.12 20.64
N LEU A 158 -5.67 -14.73 19.58
CA LEU A 158 -5.64 -14.16 18.23
C LEU A 158 -6.69 -13.06 18.10
N LYS A 159 -6.26 -11.83 17.84
CA LYS A 159 -7.14 -10.67 17.64
C LYS A 159 -6.80 -9.91 16.37
N ALA A 160 -7.79 -9.20 15.86
CA ALA A 160 -7.64 -8.18 14.84
C ALA A 160 -8.37 -6.90 15.30
N TYR A 161 -7.92 -5.74 14.84
CA TYR A 161 -8.68 -4.51 15.12
C TYR A 161 -9.96 -4.48 14.31
N GLY A 162 -11.03 -3.98 14.93
CA GLY A 162 -12.31 -3.67 14.31
C GLY A 162 -12.62 -2.18 14.45
N TYR A 163 -13.52 -1.68 13.62
CA TYR A 163 -13.99 -0.30 13.66
C TYR A 163 -15.52 -0.28 13.86
N GLN A 164 -16.00 0.69 14.62
CA GLN A 164 -17.42 0.80 14.99
C GLN A 164 -18.36 0.89 13.78
N ASP A 165 -17.89 1.47 12.68
CA ASP A 165 -18.63 1.61 11.43
C ASP A 165 -18.50 0.42 10.49
N ASN A 166 -18.01 -0.72 10.98
CA ASN A 166 -17.74 -1.94 10.20
C ASN A 166 -16.85 -1.69 8.97
N TRP A 167 -15.88 -0.81 9.09
CA TRP A 167 -14.91 -0.55 8.04
C TRP A 167 -14.14 -1.82 7.69
N VAL A 168 -14.00 -2.06 6.40
CA VAL A 168 -13.15 -3.12 5.83
C VAL A 168 -12.08 -2.44 4.98
N ASN A 169 -10.83 -2.78 5.21
CA ASN A 169 -9.71 -2.28 4.46
C ASN A 169 -9.74 -2.80 3.01
N ARG A 170 -9.06 -2.12 2.08
CA ARG A 170 -9.31 -2.33 0.66
C ARG A 170 -8.02 -2.40 -0.14
N MET A 171 -7.92 -3.44 -0.96
CA MET A 171 -6.86 -3.61 -1.96
C MET A 171 -7.53 -3.63 -3.34
N VAL A 172 -7.12 -2.74 -4.23
CA VAL A 172 -7.84 -2.49 -5.48
C VAL A 172 -6.93 -2.74 -6.69
N LEU A 173 -7.37 -3.62 -7.59
CA LEU A 173 -6.75 -3.81 -8.90
C LEU A 173 -7.37 -2.81 -9.89
N GLY A 174 -6.57 -1.89 -10.38
CA GLY A 174 -6.99 -0.91 -11.36
C GLY A 174 -6.06 0.29 -11.45
N ASP A 175 -6.26 1.11 -12.46
CA ASP A 175 -5.52 2.36 -12.58
C ASP A 175 -5.90 3.34 -11.47
N SER A 176 -4.89 3.92 -10.83
CA SER A 176 -5.07 4.82 -9.69
C SER A 176 -5.95 6.03 -10.02
N LEU A 177 -5.94 6.54 -11.26
CA LEU A 177 -6.79 7.65 -11.68
C LEU A 177 -8.26 7.24 -11.66
N VAL A 178 -8.59 6.09 -12.25
CA VAL A 178 -9.95 5.53 -12.29
C VAL A 178 -10.41 5.14 -10.90
N VAL A 179 -9.54 4.49 -10.11
CA VAL A 179 -9.84 4.11 -8.72
C VAL A 179 -10.16 5.34 -7.88
N MET A 180 -9.31 6.36 -7.89
CA MET A 180 -9.55 7.61 -7.13
C MET A 180 -10.81 8.32 -7.58
N ASN A 181 -11.11 8.34 -8.88
CA ASN A 181 -12.38 8.89 -9.39
C ASN A 181 -13.60 8.11 -8.88
N SER A 182 -13.49 6.77 -8.82
CA SER A 182 -14.54 5.92 -8.25
C SER A 182 -14.77 6.20 -6.77
N LEU A 183 -13.69 6.34 -5.99
CA LEU A 183 -13.76 6.72 -4.57
C LEU A 183 -14.44 8.07 -4.36
N LEU A 184 -14.17 9.04 -5.24
CA LEU A 184 -14.80 10.37 -5.19
C LEU A 184 -16.29 10.32 -5.54
N LEU A 185 -16.66 9.66 -6.65
CA LEU A 185 -17.96 9.82 -7.26
C LEU A 185 -19.00 8.76 -6.89
N TYR A 186 -18.54 7.51 -6.65
CA TYR A 186 -19.44 6.43 -6.22
C TYR A 186 -19.52 6.33 -4.71
N GLU A 187 -18.40 6.54 -4.02
CA GLU A 187 -18.32 6.26 -2.59
C GLU A 187 -18.32 7.52 -1.72
N GLY A 188 -18.22 8.68 -2.35
CA GLY A 188 -18.29 9.96 -1.65
C GLY A 188 -17.15 10.19 -0.65
N LEU A 189 -15.97 9.61 -0.91
CA LEU A 189 -14.79 9.76 -0.05
C LEU A 189 -14.04 11.08 -0.27
N GLY A 190 -14.60 12.02 -1.02
CA GLY A 190 -14.05 13.35 -1.16
C GLY A 190 -13.88 14.03 0.20
N GLY A 191 -12.68 14.54 0.50
CA GLY A 191 -12.37 15.18 1.76
C GLY A 191 -12.31 14.25 2.97
N GLN A 192 -12.15 12.94 2.81
CA GLN A 192 -12.12 11.97 3.92
C GLN A 192 -10.77 11.26 4.12
N VAL A 193 -9.85 11.35 3.18
CA VAL A 193 -8.52 10.73 3.29
C VAL A 193 -7.59 11.66 4.08
N GLN A 194 -7.02 11.17 5.17
CA GLN A 194 -6.14 11.96 6.03
C GLN A 194 -4.69 12.00 5.51
N MET A 195 -4.21 10.89 4.95
CA MET A 195 -2.88 10.83 4.36
C MET A 195 -2.90 10.07 3.03
N ILE A 196 -2.21 10.60 2.04
CA ILE A 196 -1.88 9.88 0.82
C ILE A 196 -0.37 9.69 0.77
N TYR A 197 0.06 8.44 0.56
CA TYR A 197 1.45 8.12 0.26
C TYR A 197 1.51 7.62 -1.17
N MET A 198 2.30 8.28 -2.02
CA MET A 198 2.42 7.97 -3.43
C MET A 198 3.89 7.73 -3.78
N ASP A 199 4.19 6.53 -4.25
CA ASP A 199 5.49 6.12 -4.78
C ASP A 199 5.34 5.84 -6.29
N PRO A 200 5.24 6.90 -7.13
CA PRO A 200 4.96 6.74 -8.55
C PRO A 200 6.22 6.27 -9.29
N PRO A 201 6.10 5.77 -10.53
CA PRO A 201 7.26 5.61 -11.39
C PRO A 201 8.07 6.91 -11.44
N TYR A 202 9.41 6.82 -11.31
CA TYR A 202 10.25 8.03 -11.20
C TYR A 202 10.51 8.75 -12.53
N GLY A 203 10.01 8.21 -13.64
CA GLY A 203 10.22 8.78 -14.97
C GLY A 203 11.66 8.61 -15.50
N VAL A 204 12.42 7.67 -14.96
CA VAL A 204 13.82 7.40 -15.29
C VAL A 204 13.99 6.08 -16.01
N LYS A 205 15.06 5.97 -16.79
CA LYS A 205 15.39 4.84 -17.66
C LYS A 205 15.99 3.67 -16.88
N PHE A 206 15.23 2.99 -16.02
CA PHE A 206 15.72 1.82 -15.30
C PHE A 206 14.93 0.54 -15.64
N GLY A 207 15.59 -0.44 -16.21
CA GLY A 207 15.02 -1.78 -16.47
C GLY A 207 14.88 -2.66 -15.22
N SER A 208 15.40 -2.26 -14.04
CA SER A 208 15.44 -3.06 -12.82
C SER A 208 14.31 -2.81 -11.81
N ASN A 209 13.38 -1.89 -12.11
CA ASN A 209 12.32 -1.49 -11.17
C ASN A 209 11.04 -2.32 -11.29
N PHE A 210 11.03 -3.33 -12.14
CA PHE A 210 9.86 -4.16 -12.40
C PHE A 210 10.12 -5.60 -12.01
N GLN A 211 9.26 -6.17 -11.16
CA GLN A 211 9.27 -7.58 -10.81
C GLN A 211 8.22 -8.31 -11.65
N PRO A 212 8.64 -9.11 -12.66
CA PRO A 212 7.72 -9.78 -13.57
C PRO A 212 7.06 -11.04 -12.99
N PHE A 213 7.60 -11.58 -11.89
CA PHE A 213 7.15 -12.84 -11.30
C PHE A 213 6.98 -12.75 -9.79
N VAL A 214 5.99 -13.42 -9.25
CA VAL A 214 5.69 -13.46 -7.80
C VAL A 214 6.84 -14.09 -7.00
N ARG A 215 7.42 -15.17 -7.49
CA ARG A 215 8.44 -15.95 -6.78
C ARG A 215 9.89 -15.57 -7.06
N LYS A 216 10.18 -14.85 -8.13
CA LYS A 216 11.54 -14.51 -8.53
C LYS A 216 11.78 -13.02 -8.32
N ARG A 217 12.53 -12.70 -7.27
CA ARG A 217 12.84 -11.32 -6.86
C ARG A 217 14.05 -10.77 -7.62
N ASP A 218 15.10 -11.59 -7.76
CA ASP A 218 16.36 -11.12 -8.30
C ASP A 218 16.33 -11.17 -9.82
N VAL A 219 16.35 -10.01 -10.45
CA VAL A 219 16.59 -9.85 -11.88
C VAL A 219 18.07 -9.60 -12.04
N SER A 220 18.84 -10.60 -12.46
CA SER A 220 20.27 -10.42 -12.73
C SER A 220 20.46 -9.77 -14.10
N HIS A 221 21.21 -8.66 -14.14
CA HIS A 221 21.47 -7.91 -15.37
C HIS A 221 22.23 -8.67 -16.47
N ASN A 222 22.71 -9.87 -16.18
CA ASN A 222 23.55 -10.68 -17.10
C ASN A 222 22.98 -12.08 -17.37
N ASP A 223 21.80 -12.41 -16.88
CA ASP A 223 21.19 -13.71 -17.12
C ASP A 223 20.10 -13.57 -18.18
N ASP A 224 20.34 -14.17 -19.35
CA ASP A 224 19.43 -14.11 -20.49
C ASP A 224 18.04 -14.71 -20.20
N GLU A 225 17.89 -15.50 -19.12
CA GLU A 225 16.59 -16.02 -18.67
C GLU A 225 15.86 -15.05 -17.75
N ASP A 226 16.58 -14.18 -17.04
CA ASP A 226 16.03 -13.17 -16.12
C ASP A 226 15.77 -11.83 -16.79
N MET A 227 16.56 -11.48 -17.78
CA MET A 227 16.24 -10.41 -18.68
C MET A 227 15.21 -10.93 -19.67
N THR A 228 14.01 -10.36 -19.60
CA THR A 228 13.16 -10.43 -20.76
C THR A 228 14.02 -9.99 -21.95
N ARG A 229 14.32 -10.90 -22.84
CA ARG A 229 15.15 -10.72 -24.05
C ARG A 229 14.65 -9.65 -25.00
N GLU A 230 13.76 -8.78 -24.52
CA GLU A 230 13.22 -7.73 -25.34
C GLU A 230 13.97 -6.45 -25.04
N PRO A 231 14.84 -6.01 -25.99
CA PRO A 231 15.20 -4.60 -26.08
C PRO A 231 13.97 -3.70 -25.91
N GLU A 232 12.80 -4.24 -26.20
CA GLU A 232 11.46 -3.68 -26.10
C GLU A 232 10.96 -3.48 -24.66
N MET A 233 11.34 -4.25 -23.64
CA MET A 233 10.97 -3.92 -22.26
C MET A 233 11.83 -2.82 -21.64
N VAL A 234 13.11 -2.78 -21.98
CA VAL A 234 13.94 -1.60 -21.69
C VAL A 234 13.43 -0.39 -22.47
N GLN A 235 12.90 -0.65 -23.66
CA GLN A 235 12.26 0.31 -24.52
C GLN A 235 10.81 0.58 -24.08
N ALA A 236 10.05 -0.40 -23.57
CA ALA A 236 8.68 -0.21 -23.07
C ALA A 236 8.64 0.69 -21.82
N TYR A 237 9.63 0.62 -20.96
CA TYR A 237 9.76 1.60 -19.89
C TYR A 237 10.23 2.96 -20.41
N ARG A 238 11.00 2.98 -21.51
CA ARG A 238 11.33 4.21 -22.25
C ARG A 238 10.15 4.75 -23.03
N ASP A 239 9.35 3.85 -23.64
CA ASP A 239 8.29 4.15 -24.58
C ASP A 239 6.90 4.14 -23.91
N THR A 240 6.78 3.80 -22.60
CA THR A 240 5.57 4.00 -21.79
C THR A 240 5.14 5.48 -21.82
N TRP A 241 6.10 6.35 -22.10
CA TRP A 241 5.91 7.77 -22.24
C TRP A 241 6.29 8.20 -23.67
N GLU A 242 5.34 8.28 -24.58
CA GLU A 242 5.60 8.64 -25.98
C GLU A 242 6.41 9.94 -26.14
N LEU A 243 6.12 10.90 -25.26
CA LEU A 243 6.83 12.17 -25.15
C LEU A 243 7.81 12.18 -23.95
N GLY A 244 8.22 11.01 -23.44
CA GLY A 244 9.12 10.89 -22.32
C GLY A 244 8.63 11.65 -21.09
N LEU A 245 9.46 12.56 -20.55
CA LEU A 245 9.15 13.36 -19.35
C LEU A 245 7.82 14.13 -19.45
N HIS A 246 7.42 14.58 -20.64
CA HIS A 246 6.20 15.36 -20.82
C HIS A 246 4.94 14.54 -20.52
N SER A 247 4.89 13.30 -21.01
CA SER A 247 3.79 12.36 -20.70
C SER A 247 3.78 12.00 -19.21
N TYR A 248 4.95 11.79 -18.61
CA TYR A 248 5.09 11.52 -17.18
C TYR A 248 4.53 12.65 -16.31
N LEU A 249 4.84 13.89 -16.62
CA LEU A 249 4.35 15.05 -15.88
C LEU A 249 2.81 15.18 -16.00
N THR A 250 2.26 14.89 -17.17
CA THR A 250 0.80 14.84 -17.36
C THR A 250 0.16 13.75 -16.53
N TYR A 251 0.70 12.54 -16.58
CA TYR A 251 0.26 11.40 -15.76
C TYR A 251 0.23 11.73 -14.26
N LEU A 252 1.30 12.32 -13.76
CA LEU A 252 1.42 12.67 -12.34
C LEU A 252 0.44 13.78 -11.94
N ARG A 253 0.36 14.86 -12.77
CA ARG A 253 -0.54 15.99 -12.53
C ARG A 253 -2.00 15.55 -12.40
N ASP A 254 -2.48 14.69 -13.32
CA ASP A 254 -3.85 14.23 -13.34
C ASP A 254 -4.21 13.47 -12.04
N ARG A 255 -3.31 12.62 -11.56
CA ARG A 255 -3.49 11.87 -10.31
C ARG A 255 -3.41 12.74 -9.07
N LEU A 256 -2.49 13.69 -9.03
CA LEU A 256 -2.35 14.63 -7.93
C LEU A 256 -3.60 15.51 -7.76
N LEU A 257 -4.28 15.82 -8.87
CA LEU A 257 -5.52 16.59 -8.83
C LEU A 257 -6.63 15.84 -8.09
N LEU A 258 -6.83 14.55 -8.39
CA LEU A 258 -7.81 13.71 -7.71
C LEU A 258 -7.39 13.43 -6.27
N ALA A 259 -6.10 13.20 -6.03
CA ALA A 259 -5.54 13.01 -4.70
C ALA A 259 -5.85 14.22 -3.79
N ARG A 260 -5.69 15.44 -4.31
CA ARG A 260 -6.03 16.66 -3.59
C ARG A 260 -7.50 16.70 -3.16
N ASP A 261 -8.42 16.28 -4.03
CA ASP A 261 -9.85 16.32 -3.75
C ASP A 261 -10.29 15.23 -2.74
N LEU A 262 -9.55 14.14 -2.63
CA LEU A 262 -9.77 13.09 -1.62
C LEU A 262 -9.32 13.52 -0.22
N LEU A 263 -8.30 14.38 -0.10
CA LEU A 263 -7.74 14.78 1.18
C LEU A 263 -8.69 15.59 2.04
N THR A 264 -8.69 15.32 3.36
CA THR A 264 -9.32 16.17 4.37
C THR A 264 -8.68 17.55 4.37
N PRO A 265 -9.34 18.61 4.91
CA PRO A 265 -8.72 19.94 5.03
C PRO A 265 -7.40 19.93 5.84
N SER A 266 -7.23 18.99 6.78
CA SER A 266 -6.01 18.79 7.56
C SER A 266 -5.07 17.74 6.97
N GLY A 267 -5.42 17.17 5.83
CA GLY A 267 -4.74 16.04 5.21
C GLY A 267 -3.41 16.37 4.58
N SER A 268 -2.59 15.35 4.41
CA SER A 268 -1.24 15.43 3.86
C SER A 268 -1.04 14.45 2.72
N ILE A 269 -0.22 14.84 1.75
CA ILE A 269 0.30 13.95 0.72
C ILE A 269 1.83 13.91 0.77
N PHE A 270 2.37 12.71 0.67
CA PHE A 270 3.80 12.46 0.48
C PHE A 270 4.01 11.82 -0.88
N VAL A 271 4.86 12.44 -1.70
CA VAL A 271 5.27 11.89 -3.00
C VAL A 271 6.74 11.55 -2.93
N GLN A 272 7.04 10.27 -3.11
CA GLN A 272 8.40 9.76 -3.15
C GLN A 272 8.98 9.92 -4.56
N ILE A 273 10.23 10.36 -4.65
CA ILE A 273 10.89 10.59 -5.93
C ILE A 273 12.43 10.54 -5.79
N SER A 274 13.13 10.20 -6.87
CA SER A 274 14.59 10.35 -6.97
C SER A 274 15.01 11.80 -7.27
N ASP A 275 16.29 12.08 -7.16
CA ASP A 275 16.89 13.38 -7.46
C ASP A 275 16.70 13.82 -8.92
N GLU A 276 16.63 12.88 -9.85
CA GLU A 276 16.54 13.17 -11.30
C GLU A 276 15.33 14.04 -11.65
N ASN A 277 14.15 13.71 -11.12
CA ASN A 277 12.91 14.41 -11.43
C ASN A 277 12.32 15.19 -10.24
N LEU A 278 13.02 15.28 -9.13
CA LEU A 278 12.60 15.97 -7.92
C LEU A 278 12.08 17.40 -8.19
N HIS A 279 12.83 18.15 -8.99
CA HIS A 279 12.50 19.54 -9.31
C HIS A 279 11.22 19.65 -10.16
N HIS A 280 11.03 18.77 -11.13
CA HIS A 280 9.83 18.74 -11.95
C HIS A 280 8.59 18.35 -11.15
N VAL A 281 8.69 17.31 -10.31
CA VAL A 281 7.58 16.86 -9.45
C VAL A 281 7.21 17.95 -8.45
N ARG A 282 8.20 18.65 -7.90
CA ARG A 282 7.99 19.78 -7.00
C ARG A 282 7.17 20.89 -7.66
N GLU A 283 7.51 21.28 -8.88
CA GLU A 283 6.79 22.31 -9.64
C GLU A 283 5.34 21.89 -9.95
N VAL A 284 5.11 20.63 -10.33
CA VAL A 284 3.77 20.08 -10.54
C VAL A 284 2.95 20.09 -9.25
N MET A 285 3.56 19.76 -8.11
CA MET A 285 2.88 19.80 -6.81
C MET A 285 2.60 21.22 -6.35
N ASP A 286 3.50 22.18 -6.60
CA ASP A 286 3.27 23.61 -6.36
C ASP A 286 2.07 24.12 -7.19
N GLU A 287 1.91 23.62 -8.41
CA GLU A 287 0.77 23.95 -9.27
C GLU A 287 -0.54 23.37 -8.75
N VAL A 288 -0.55 22.11 -8.35
CA VAL A 288 -1.77 21.41 -7.91
C VAL A 288 -2.21 21.81 -6.50
N PHE A 289 -1.28 21.85 -5.55
CA PHE A 289 -1.58 22.07 -4.14
C PHE A 289 -1.42 23.53 -3.70
N GLY A 290 -0.66 24.33 -4.46
CA GLY A 290 -0.20 25.66 -4.09
C GLY A 290 1.13 25.61 -3.34
N ALA A 291 2.09 26.46 -3.75
CA ALA A 291 3.42 26.51 -3.12
C ALA A 291 3.35 26.88 -1.63
N GLU A 292 2.30 27.62 -1.22
CA GLU A 292 2.04 27.96 0.18
C GLU A 292 1.73 26.76 1.06
N ASN A 293 1.25 25.67 0.48
CA ASN A 293 0.92 24.42 1.17
C ASN A 293 2.07 23.42 1.24
N PHE A 294 3.24 23.79 0.70
CA PHE A 294 4.45 23.01 0.89
C PHE A 294 4.85 22.98 2.36
N CYS A 295 5.04 21.77 2.90
CA CYS A 295 5.46 21.56 4.28
C CYS A 295 6.96 21.32 4.40
N SER A 296 7.48 20.31 3.72
CA SER A 296 8.91 19.95 3.79
C SER A 296 9.36 19.10 2.61
N LEU A 297 10.65 19.20 2.31
CA LEU A 297 11.41 18.20 1.55
C LEU A 297 12.15 17.33 2.56
N VAL A 298 11.84 16.04 2.57
CA VAL A 298 12.51 15.06 3.42
C VAL A 298 13.48 14.25 2.58
N THR A 299 14.74 14.15 3.04
CA THR A 299 15.75 13.27 2.45
C THR A 299 15.87 12.02 3.32
N PHE A 300 15.79 10.84 2.71
CA PHE A 300 15.98 9.59 3.44
C PHE A 300 17.01 8.69 2.75
N VAL A 301 17.80 7.97 3.55
CA VAL A 301 18.85 7.08 3.04
C VAL A 301 18.22 5.73 2.67
N LYS A 302 18.45 5.30 1.43
CA LYS A 302 17.96 4.05 0.84
C LYS A 302 19.01 2.94 0.89
N THR A 303 20.26 3.30 0.64
CA THR A 303 21.41 2.38 0.65
C THR A 303 22.61 3.04 1.27
N THR A 304 23.53 2.24 1.82
CA THR A 304 24.77 2.75 2.44
C THR A 304 25.91 2.92 1.44
N SER A 305 25.79 2.33 0.25
CA SER A 305 26.83 2.42 -0.78
C SER A 305 26.21 2.35 -2.18
N ALA A 306 26.75 3.14 -3.08
CA ALA A 306 26.49 3.05 -4.50
C ALA A 306 27.81 3.22 -5.23
N THR A 307 28.16 2.33 -6.16
CA THR A 307 29.36 2.40 -6.98
C THR A 307 28.99 3.02 -8.31
N THR A 308 29.48 4.23 -8.56
CA THR A 308 29.30 4.98 -9.80
C THR A 308 30.59 5.69 -10.17
N GLU A 309 30.72 6.17 -11.40
CA GLU A 309 31.88 6.94 -11.85
C GLU A 309 32.01 8.31 -11.15
N LEU A 310 30.88 8.87 -10.70
CA LEU A 310 30.82 10.12 -9.95
C LEU A 310 30.26 9.85 -8.54
N LEU A 311 29.61 10.83 -7.94
CA LEU A 311 28.96 10.66 -6.63
C LEU A 311 27.77 9.69 -6.75
N GLY A 312 27.81 8.61 -5.97
CA GLY A 312 26.72 7.63 -5.89
C GLY A 312 25.51 8.20 -5.17
N THR A 313 24.31 8.03 -5.75
CA THR A 313 23.05 8.42 -5.12
C THR A 313 22.67 7.37 -4.08
N THR A 314 22.66 7.74 -2.81
CA THR A 314 22.32 6.86 -1.67
C THR A 314 20.97 7.18 -1.06
N SER A 315 20.31 8.25 -1.48
CA SER A 315 19.09 8.78 -0.88
C SER A 315 18.02 9.02 -1.93
N ASP A 316 16.76 8.89 -1.51
CA ASP A 316 15.61 9.38 -2.22
C ASP A 316 14.93 10.50 -1.40
N TYR A 317 13.88 11.10 -1.96
CA TYR A 317 13.24 12.27 -1.40
C TYR A 317 11.73 12.05 -1.24
N LEU A 318 11.17 12.70 -0.21
CA LEU A 318 9.73 12.85 -0.05
C LEU A 318 9.37 14.32 -0.14
N LEU A 319 8.46 14.62 -1.05
CA LEU A 319 7.80 15.92 -1.12
C LEU A 319 6.54 15.87 -0.27
N TRP A 320 6.51 16.62 0.83
CA TRP A 320 5.36 16.71 1.72
C TRP A 320 4.58 18.00 1.49
N TYR A 321 3.32 17.84 1.09
CA TYR A 321 2.34 18.90 0.96
C TYR A 321 1.13 18.67 1.86
N ALA A 322 0.54 19.74 2.36
CA ALA A 322 -0.75 19.71 3.02
C ALA A 322 -1.87 20.07 2.03
N ARG A 323 -3.08 19.61 2.29
CA ARG A 323 -4.26 20.14 1.60
C ARG A 323 -4.47 21.62 1.94
N GLY A 324 -4.28 21.98 3.21
CA GLY A 324 -4.25 23.34 3.73
C GLY A 324 -3.25 23.44 4.87
N LYS A 325 -2.09 24.06 4.64
CA LYS A 325 -1.00 24.14 5.62
C LYS A 325 -1.41 24.76 6.97
N PRO A 326 -2.27 25.79 7.04
CA PRO A 326 -2.70 26.34 8.33
C PRO A 326 -3.47 25.36 9.21
N THR A 327 -4.10 24.35 8.63
CA THR A 327 -4.94 23.36 9.32
C THR A 327 -4.34 21.97 9.34
N VAL A 328 -3.12 21.79 8.85
CA VAL A 328 -2.46 20.50 8.71
C VAL A 328 -2.35 19.79 10.05
N LYS A 329 -2.72 18.51 10.09
CA LYS A 329 -2.48 17.65 11.24
C LYS A 329 -1.00 17.32 11.29
N TYR A 330 -0.33 17.67 12.38
CA TYR A 330 1.08 17.40 12.58
C TYR A 330 1.38 17.00 14.02
N ARG A 331 2.18 15.93 14.17
CA ARG A 331 2.73 15.47 15.44
C ARG A 331 4.24 15.39 15.31
N GLN A 332 4.94 16.03 16.24
CA GLN A 332 6.39 15.93 16.29
C GLN A 332 6.80 14.50 16.65
N LEU A 333 7.63 13.90 15.83
CA LEU A 333 8.32 12.66 16.15
C LEU A 333 9.67 12.96 16.79
N TYR A 334 10.13 12.02 17.58
CA TYR A 334 11.37 12.18 18.35
C TYR A 334 12.30 10.98 18.16
N THR A 335 13.60 11.24 18.20
CA THR A 335 14.65 10.22 18.24
C THR A 335 15.42 10.33 19.53
N TYR A 336 15.97 9.21 20.05
CA TYR A 336 16.88 9.29 21.18
C TYR A 336 18.11 10.09 20.82
N LYS A 337 18.59 10.90 21.79
CA LYS A 337 19.84 11.62 21.65
C LYS A 337 21.01 10.64 21.65
N ASP A 338 21.88 10.75 20.66
CA ASP A 338 23.13 10.02 20.62
C ASP A 338 24.27 10.93 21.12
N LEU A 339 25.01 10.49 22.12
CA LEU A 339 26.11 11.26 22.73
C LEU A 339 27.26 11.55 21.74
N ILE A 340 27.35 10.77 20.66
CA ILE A 340 28.38 10.94 19.61
C ILE A 340 27.77 11.59 18.39
N GLY A 341 26.50 11.32 18.12
CA GLY A 341 25.75 11.73 16.93
C GLY A 341 24.80 12.87 17.16
N ASP A 342 23.63 12.73 16.56
CA ASP A 342 22.60 13.76 16.49
C ASP A 342 21.96 14.05 17.85
N GLY A 343 21.81 15.33 18.17
CA GLY A 343 21.10 15.84 19.34
C GLY A 343 21.80 15.67 20.67
N GLY A 344 22.86 14.84 20.76
CA GLY A 344 23.55 14.51 22.01
C GLY A 344 25.00 14.98 22.10
N SER A 345 25.64 15.41 21.01
CA SER A 345 27.07 15.76 20.96
C SER A 345 27.49 16.86 21.94
N GLY A 346 26.58 17.77 22.31
CA GLY A 346 26.79 18.81 23.32
C GLY A 346 26.86 18.30 24.78
N TYR A 347 26.39 17.09 25.05
CA TYR A 347 26.39 16.47 26.38
C TYR A 347 27.75 15.79 26.62
N ASN A 348 28.68 16.58 27.04
CA ASN A 348 30.08 16.16 27.17
C ASN A 348 30.63 16.16 28.63
N ARG A 349 29.78 16.34 29.63
CA ARG A 349 30.13 16.39 31.02
C ARG A 349 29.34 15.39 31.82
N VAL A 350 29.92 14.98 32.98
CA VAL A 350 29.24 14.09 33.94
C VAL A 350 29.32 14.68 35.36
N LEU A 351 28.24 14.56 36.06
CA LEU A 351 28.11 14.77 37.52
C LEU A 351 28.08 13.41 38.20
N LEU A 352 29.11 13.11 39.01
CA LEU A 352 29.22 11.89 39.79
C LEU A 352 28.43 12.03 41.10
N LEU A 353 28.20 10.90 41.78
CA LEU A 353 27.46 10.87 43.05
C LEU A 353 28.14 11.64 44.18
N ASP A 354 29.46 11.72 44.18
CA ASP A 354 30.26 12.50 45.13
C ASP A 354 30.19 14.02 44.88
N GLY A 355 29.45 14.46 43.88
CA GLY A 355 29.34 15.85 43.49
C GLY A 355 30.43 16.33 42.51
N THR A 356 31.38 15.47 42.15
CA THR A 356 32.45 15.78 41.20
C THR A 356 31.89 16.00 39.81
N ARG A 357 32.35 17.07 39.15
CA ARG A 357 32.00 17.43 37.78
C ARG A 357 33.25 17.36 36.89
N ARG A 358 33.17 16.57 35.80
CA ARG A 358 34.24 16.41 34.85
C ARG A 358 33.77 16.22 33.41
N LEU A 359 34.66 16.29 32.47
CA LEU A 359 34.39 15.90 31.08
C LEU A 359 34.21 14.38 30.97
N LEU A 360 33.35 13.94 30.05
CA LEU A 360 33.26 12.54 29.63
C LEU A 360 34.47 12.15 28.81
N SER A 361 35.00 10.95 29.02
CA SER A 361 35.97 10.36 28.10
C SER A 361 35.29 9.94 26.76
N VAL A 362 36.09 9.66 25.74
CA VAL A 362 35.59 9.16 24.47
C VAL A 362 34.90 7.80 24.63
N GLU A 363 35.44 6.96 25.49
CA GLU A 363 34.92 5.63 25.83
C GLU A 363 33.57 5.71 26.55
N GLU A 364 33.47 6.61 27.56
CA GLU A 364 32.20 6.84 28.28
C GLU A 364 31.10 7.43 27.39
N LYS A 365 31.44 8.23 26.36
CA LYS A 365 30.46 8.69 25.39
C LYS A 365 29.95 7.55 24.48
N ARG A 366 30.84 6.58 24.15
CA ARG A 366 30.47 5.41 23.35
C ARG A 366 29.68 4.39 24.14
N THR A 367 30.01 4.24 25.40
CA THR A 367 29.43 3.24 26.30
C THR A 367 29.10 3.91 27.64
N PRO A 368 27.97 4.62 27.74
CA PRO A 368 27.57 5.32 28.97
C PRO A 368 27.44 4.40 30.18
N ASP A 369 27.22 3.11 29.97
CA ASP A 369 27.15 2.10 31.04
C ASP A 369 28.48 1.92 31.82
N LEU A 370 29.59 2.48 31.34
CA LEU A 370 30.86 2.52 32.07
C LEU A 370 30.84 3.52 33.25
N LEU A 371 29.87 4.45 33.26
CA LEU A 371 29.75 5.42 34.33
C LEU A 371 29.22 4.76 35.62
N PRO A 372 29.67 5.20 36.81
CA PRO A 372 29.09 4.75 38.07
C PRO A 372 27.59 4.96 38.12
N LEU A 373 26.87 4.00 38.68
CA LEU A 373 25.41 4.06 38.81
C LEU A 373 25.00 5.36 39.54
N GLY A 374 24.01 6.08 39.00
CA GLY A 374 23.54 7.35 39.54
C GLY A 374 24.32 8.58 39.03
N SER A 375 25.33 8.42 38.19
CA SER A 375 25.98 9.53 37.48
C SER A 375 25.00 10.19 36.50
N LYS A 376 25.09 11.54 36.35
CA LYS A 376 24.22 12.30 35.44
C LYS A 376 25.02 13.00 34.36
N ILE A 377 24.76 12.66 33.13
CA ILE A 377 25.38 13.31 31.95
C ILE A 377 24.69 14.66 31.71
N TYR A 378 25.48 15.70 31.42
CA TYR A 378 24.94 17.04 31.18
C TYR A 378 25.72 17.85 30.16
N SER A 379 25.06 18.89 29.65
CA SER A 379 25.61 19.97 28.84
C SER A 379 25.54 21.30 29.58
N LEU A 380 26.37 22.24 29.16
CA LEU A 380 26.31 23.63 29.62
C LEU A 380 25.66 24.51 28.57
N ASP A 381 24.50 25.05 28.90
CA ASP A 381 23.74 25.96 28.06
C ASP A 381 23.87 27.42 28.52
N ASN A 382 23.53 28.34 27.56
CA ASN A 382 23.50 29.78 27.88
C ASN A 382 22.38 30.10 28.87
N LEU A 383 22.75 30.72 29.98
CA LEU A 383 21.83 31.29 30.96
C LEU A 383 21.35 32.69 30.58
N THR A 384 21.97 33.29 29.55
CA THR A 384 21.70 34.66 29.10
C THR A 384 20.97 34.69 27.75
N SER A 385 20.18 35.73 27.53
CA SER A 385 19.51 36.05 26.27
C SER A 385 20.19 37.28 25.63
N SER A 386 20.23 37.31 24.29
CA SER A 386 20.71 38.50 23.53
C SER A 386 19.71 39.65 23.51
N ARG A 387 18.53 39.48 24.08
CA ARG A 387 17.54 40.57 24.21
C ARG A 387 18.17 41.74 24.96
N PRO A 388 18.01 43.01 24.45
CA PRO A 388 18.45 44.20 25.17
C PRO A 388 17.79 44.26 26.56
N ALA A 389 18.56 44.74 27.54
CA ALA A 389 18.08 44.85 28.90
C ALA A 389 16.97 45.90 29.02
N GLN A 390 15.95 45.61 29.81
CA GLN A 390 14.84 46.50 30.16
C GLN A 390 14.86 46.80 31.65
N LEU A 391 14.06 47.77 32.04
CA LEU A 391 13.90 48.15 33.47
C LEU A 391 13.33 46.92 34.23
N GLY A 392 14.01 46.51 35.30
CA GLY A 392 13.63 45.35 36.12
C GLY A 392 14.40 44.05 35.77
N ASP A 393 15.20 44.02 34.68
CA ASP A 393 16.03 42.86 34.39
C ASP A 393 17.19 42.68 35.43
N VAL A 394 17.47 41.43 35.78
CA VAL A 394 18.58 41.11 36.71
C VAL A 394 19.90 41.43 36.03
N ARG A 395 20.71 42.28 36.69
CA ARG A 395 22.03 42.72 36.16
C ARG A 395 23.19 42.00 36.80
N GLU A 396 23.03 41.54 38.03
CA GLU A 396 24.05 40.84 38.82
C GLU A 396 23.43 39.73 39.62
N PHE A 397 24.14 38.61 39.70
CA PHE A 397 23.76 37.46 40.51
C PHE A 397 24.96 36.87 41.22
N ALA A 398 24.88 36.76 42.55
CA ALA A 398 25.94 36.19 43.33
C ALA A 398 25.81 34.66 43.42
N PHE A 399 26.86 33.93 43.01
CA PHE A 399 26.90 32.48 43.07
C PHE A 399 28.29 31.99 43.49
N LYS A 400 28.34 31.15 44.53
CA LYS A 400 29.61 30.57 45.07
C LYS A 400 30.70 31.61 45.33
N GLY A 401 30.32 32.75 45.91
CA GLY A 401 31.25 33.81 46.30
C GLY A 401 31.68 34.79 45.16
N ASN A 402 31.20 34.57 43.95
CA ASN A 402 31.50 35.45 42.81
C ASN A 402 30.17 36.10 42.31
N VAL A 403 30.30 37.31 41.74
CA VAL A 403 29.17 38.03 41.14
C VAL A 403 29.24 37.90 39.63
N PHE A 404 28.17 37.49 38.98
CA PHE A 404 28.08 37.27 37.53
C PHE A 404 27.07 38.25 36.90
N SER A 405 27.47 38.79 35.77
CA SER A 405 26.63 39.69 34.95
C SER A 405 26.26 39.03 33.63
N PRO A 406 25.06 39.32 33.08
CA PRO A 406 24.66 38.83 31.78
C PRO A 406 25.34 39.58 30.59
N GLY A 407 26.23 40.52 30.86
CA GLY A 407 26.90 41.35 29.86
C GLY A 407 25.90 42.35 29.20
N LYS A 408 25.90 42.40 27.86
CA LYS A 408 24.99 43.27 27.08
C LYS A 408 23.54 42.76 27.06
N GLY A 409 23.31 41.47 27.37
CA GLY A 409 21.99 40.85 27.36
C GLY A 409 21.33 40.83 28.73
N THR A 410 20.42 39.88 28.94
CA THR A 410 19.72 39.64 30.20
C THR A 410 19.86 38.20 30.62
N PHE A 411 19.69 37.89 31.90
CA PHE A 411 19.44 36.51 32.30
C PHE A 411 18.09 36.03 31.78
N LYS A 412 17.94 34.74 31.52
CA LYS A 412 16.70 34.12 31.01
C LYS A 412 15.59 34.00 32.06
N THR A 413 15.88 34.34 33.31
CA THR A 413 14.95 34.32 34.42
C THR A 413 15.31 35.43 35.43
N ASP A 414 14.44 35.70 36.37
CA ASP A 414 14.58 36.65 37.49
C ASP A 414 15.45 36.09 38.66
N ASN A 415 15.65 36.86 39.70
CA ASN A 415 16.41 36.46 40.88
C ASN A 415 15.84 35.22 41.58
N PRO A 416 14.53 35.14 41.90
CA PRO A 416 13.96 33.92 42.47
C PRO A 416 14.19 32.69 41.59
N GLY A 417 14.09 32.86 40.27
CA GLY A 417 14.36 31.79 39.33
C GLY A 417 15.82 31.35 39.29
N LEU A 418 16.77 32.29 39.38
CA LEU A 418 18.21 31.98 39.50
C LEU A 418 18.50 31.25 40.82
N GLU A 419 17.86 31.64 41.94
CA GLU A 419 17.95 30.93 43.20
C GLU A 419 17.38 29.50 43.12
N SER A 420 16.23 29.32 42.46
CA SER A 420 15.65 28.00 42.23
C SER A 420 16.59 27.09 41.44
N LEU A 421 17.20 27.63 40.38
CA LEU A 421 18.21 26.93 39.58
C LEU A 421 19.46 26.57 40.41
N ALA A 422 19.90 27.48 41.31
CA ALA A 422 21.05 27.22 42.19
C ALA A 422 20.72 26.09 43.18
N LYS A 423 19.56 26.14 43.86
CA LYS A 423 19.07 25.11 44.79
C LYS A 423 18.92 23.75 44.09
N ALA A 424 18.45 23.74 42.82
CA ALA A 424 18.32 22.54 42.01
C ALA A 424 19.65 22.02 41.43
N ASN A 425 20.80 22.62 41.80
CA ASN A 425 22.14 22.30 41.30
C ASN A 425 22.28 22.45 39.78
N ARG A 426 21.54 23.42 39.19
CA ARG A 426 21.44 23.66 37.75
C ARG A 426 22.35 24.79 37.27
N LEU A 427 23.26 25.28 38.11
CA LEU A 427 24.21 26.31 37.75
C LEU A 427 25.65 25.81 37.85
N GLU A 428 26.49 26.22 36.91
CA GLU A 428 27.92 25.95 36.88
C GLU A 428 28.70 27.15 36.36
N VAL A 429 29.86 27.41 36.96
CA VAL A 429 30.78 28.46 36.55
C VAL A 429 31.71 27.89 35.44
N ALA A 430 31.69 28.51 34.26
CA ALA A 430 32.59 28.17 33.16
C ALA A 430 33.39 29.40 32.77
N GLY A 431 34.63 29.44 33.15
CA GLY A 431 35.47 30.67 33.05
C GLY A 431 34.83 31.81 33.84
N ASN A 432 34.59 32.94 33.23
CA ASN A 432 33.99 34.14 33.82
C ASN A 432 32.45 34.20 33.63
N THR A 433 31.80 33.10 33.18
CA THR A 433 30.36 33.09 32.90
C THR A 433 29.63 32.05 33.72
N LEU A 434 28.40 32.39 34.12
CA LEU A 434 27.48 31.45 34.73
C LEU A 434 26.68 30.73 33.65
N ARG A 435 26.65 29.40 33.71
CA ARG A 435 26.01 28.54 32.73
C ARG A 435 24.89 27.72 33.38
N TYR A 436 23.89 27.41 32.56
CA TYR A 436 22.83 26.49 32.93
C TYR A 436 23.26 25.05 32.69
N VAL A 437 23.07 24.20 33.72
CA VAL A 437 23.32 22.75 33.63
C VAL A 437 22.06 22.07 33.15
N ARG A 438 22.14 21.51 31.96
CA ARG A 438 21.06 20.74 31.36
C ARG A 438 21.44 19.26 31.37
N PHE A 439 20.71 18.45 32.12
CA PHE A 439 20.96 17.02 32.18
C PHE A 439 20.39 16.34 30.92
N LEU A 440 20.99 15.22 30.51
CA LEU A 440 20.48 14.40 29.40
C LEU A 440 19.07 13.89 29.73
N ASP A 441 18.84 13.49 30.98
CA ASP A 441 17.57 13.00 31.52
C ASP A 441 16.45 14.05 31.56
N ASP A 442 16.76 15.33 31.40
CA ASP A 442 15.77 16.40 31.34
C ASP A 442 14.83 16.24 30.17
N PHE A 443 15.37 15.72 29.07
CA PHE A 443 14.62 15.34 27.88
C PHE A 443 15.50 14.44 27.00
N LEU A 444 15.27 13.13 27.08
CA LEU A 444 16.13 12.10 26.48
C LEU A 444 16.08 12.07 24.95
N VAL A 445 15.09 12.72 24.37
CA VAL A 445 14.83 12.69 22.94
C VAL A 445 15.08 14.06 22.29
N SER A 446 15.30 14.06 20.98
CA SER A 446 15.37 15.26 20.14
C SER A 446 14.33 15.18 19.02
N PRO A 447 13.77 16.32 18.62
CA PRO A 447 12.83 16.36 17.50
C PRO A 447 13.45 15.78 16.22
N LEU A 448 12.71 14.93 15.53
CA LEU A 448 13.09 14.43 14.23
C LEU A 448 13.09 15.59 13.22
N ALA A 449 14.17 15.74 12.49
CA ALA A 449 14.29 16.70 11.38
C ALA A 449 13.96 16.04 10.03
N ASN A 450 14.14 16.78 8.95
CA ASN A 450 13.83 16.34 7.58
C ASN A 450 14.97 15.56 6.90
N ASN A 451 16.02 15.20 7.61
CA ASN A 451 17.09 14.33 7.12
C ASN A 451 17.07 13.00 7.89
N TRP A 452 16.69 11.91 7.20
CA TRP A 452 16.52 10.59 7.80
C TRP A 452 17.64 9.65 7.36
N SER A 453 18.72 9.61 8.12
CA SER A 453 19.90 8.78 7.85
C SER A 453 19.76 7.32 8.32
N ASP A 454 18.79 7.02 9.16
CA ASP A 454 18.58 5.73 9.83
C ASP A 454 17.46 4.89 9.19
N THR A 455 17.19 5.08 7.91
CA THR A 455 16.11 4.43 7.16
C THR A 455 16.59 3.29 6.26
N THR A 456 17.87 2.98 6.25
CA THR A 456 18.42 1.86 5.48
C THR A 456 17.85 0.53 5.94
N ILE A 457 17.48 -0.33 4.99
CA ILE A 457 17.12 -1.71 5.28
C ILE A 457 18.41 -2.48 5.58
N ALA A 458 18.64 -2.80 6.86
CA ALA A 458 19.83 -3.51 7.29
C ALA A 458 19.84 -4.95 6.78
N GLY A 459 20.84 -5.30 5.96
CA GLY A 459 21.23 -6.65 5.59
C GLY A 459 20.50 -7.26 4.38
N PHE A 460 21.23 -8.07 3.62
CA PHE A 460 20.74 -8.89 2.49
C PHE A 460 19.67 -9.94 2.89
N ALA A 461 19.48 -10.17 4.19
CA ALA A 461 18.63 -11.23 4.74
C ALA A 461 17.29 -10.72 5.32
N ALA A 462 17.04 -9.44 5.43
CA ALA A 462 15.80 -8.94 6.00
C ALA A 462 14.71 -8.87 4.94
N ASN A 463 13.76 -9.77 5.00
CA ASN A 463 12.37 -9.75 4.49
C ASN A 463 12.00 -8.73 3.36
N LYS A 464 12.89 -8.53 2.39
CA LYS A 464 12.58 -7.74 1.21
C LYS A 464 11.76 -8.61 0.26
N LEU A 465 10.47 -8.33 0.14
CA LEU A 465 9.53 -9.13 -0.66
C LEU A 465 9.44 -8.65 -2.13
N TYR A 466 9.82 -7.40 -2.38
CA TYR A 466 9.70 -6.78 -3.69
C TYR A 466 10.99 -6.03 -4.07
N VAL A 467 11.28 -5.96 -5.37
CA VAL A 467 12.54 -5.39 -5.89
C VAL A 467 12.73 -3.94 -5.44
N VAL A 468 11.69 -3.13 -5.53
CA VAL A 468 11.67 -1.70 -5.17
C VAL A 468 10.82 -1.48 -3.92
N GLN A 469 11.26 -2.01 -2.79
CA GLN A 469 10.51 -1.87 -1.55
C GLN A 469 11.06 -0.72 -0.72
N THR A 470 10.19 0.27 -0.42
CA THR A 470 10.50 1.34 0.53
C THR A 470 10.55 0.79 1.96
N ALA A 471 11.51 1.27 2.75
CA ALA A 471 11.63 0.89 4.15
C ALA A 471 10.37 1.28 4.94
N THR A 472 9.84 0.36 5.73
CA THR A 472 8.63 0.59 6.54
C THR A 472 8.77 1.82 7.43
N LYS A 473 9.95 2.09 7.96
CA LYS A 473 10.27 3.25 8.82
C LYS A 473 10.02 4.60 8.15
N VAL A 474 10.17 4.69 6.81
CA VAL A 474 9.90 5.91 6.05
C VAL A 474 8.40 6.20 6.05
N VAL A 475 7.59 5.22 5.66
CA VAL A 475 6.12 5.34 5.63
C VAL A 475 5.56 5.51 7.04
N GLU A 476 6.11 4.78 8.02
CA GLU A 476 5.74 4.88 9.44
C GLU A 476 5.87 6.31 9.97
N ARG A 477 6.98 6.98 9.69
CA ARG A 477 7.18 8.38 10.08
C ARG A 477 6.17 9.31 9.44
N CYS A 478 5.93 9.17 8.13
CA CYS A 478 4.91 9.97 7.45
C CYS A 478 3.53 9.77 8.10
N LEU A 479 3.15 8.52 8.35
CA LEU A 479 1.88 8.15 8.93
C LEU A 479 1.73 8.69 10.36
N LEU A 480 2.71 8.47 11.22
CA LEU A 480 2.66 8.91 12.62
C LEU A 480 2.67 10.44 12.76
N MET A 481 3.34 11.16 11.86
CA MET A 481 3.34 12.63 11.85
C MET A 481 1.99 13.23 11.49
N THR A 482 1.23 12.59 10.59
CA THR A 482 0.10 13.27 9.92
C THR A 482 -1.25 12.60 10.12
N THR A 483 -1.31 11.46 10.83
CA THR A 483 -2.55 10.73 11.08
C THR A 483 -2.70 10.33 12.54
N ASP A 484 -3.96 10.10 12.94
CA ASP A 484 -4.33 9.44 14.20
C ASP A 484 -4.80 8.00 13.95
N PRO A 485 -4.81 7.12 14.97
CA PRO A 485 -5.44 5.81 14.87
C PRO A 485 -6.90 5.94 14.40
N GLY A 486 -7.30 5.11 13.44
CA GLY A 486 -8.63 5.17 12.81
C GLY A 486 -8.74 6.12 11.62
N ASP A 487 -7.79 7.01 11.37
CA ASP A 487 -7.76 7.85 10.15
C ASP A 487 -7.58 6.99 8.89
N LEU A 488 -8.10 7.49 7.76
CA LEU A 488 -8.00 6.81 6.47
C LEU A 488 -6.71 7.21 5.74
N VAL A 489 -5.99 6.21 5.27
CA VAL A 489 -4.76 6.32 4.47
C VAL A 489 -5.01 5.73 3.09
N LEU A 490 -4.56 6.42 2.06
CA LEU A 490 -4.62 5.97 0.66
C LEU A 490 -3.22 5.84 0.09
N ASP A 491 -2.97 4.71 -0.58
CA ASP A 491 -1.79 4.49 -1.41
C ASP A 491 -2.23 4.10 -2.83
N PRO A 492 -2.17 5.01 -3.79
CA PRO A 492 -2.58 4.74 -5.17
C PRO A 492 -1.51 4.01 -6.00
N THR A 493 -0.39 3.63 -5.38
CA THR A 493 0.79 2.98 -5.98
C THR A 493 1.31 1.86 -5.10
N CYS A 494 0.45 0.89 -4.79
CA CYS A 494 0.60 -0.13 -3.75
C CYS A 494 1.98 -0.78 -3.67
N GLY A 495 2.56 -1.17 -4.80
CA GLY A 495 3.78 -1.96 -4.82
C GLY A 495 3.67 -3.19 -3.89
N SER A 496 4.64 -3.37 -3.00
CA SER A 496 4.62 -4.48 -2.02
C SER A 496 3.67 -4.30 -0.83
N GLY A 497 2.77 -3.30 -0.86
CA GLY A 497 1.82 -3.03 0.22
C GLY A 497 2.45 -2.46 1.49
N THR A 498 3.56 -1.72 1.38
CA THR A 498 4.25 -1.18 2.57
C THR A 498 3.38 -0.18 3.31
N THR A 499 2.65 0.68 2.61
CA THR A 499 1.73 1.64 3.25
C THR A 499 0.58 0.94 3.96
N ALA A 500 -0.04 -0.07 3.32
CA ALA A 500 -1.11 -0.86 3.95
C ALA A 500 -0.61 -1.61 5.18
N TYR A 501 0.59 -2.21 5.10
CA TYR A 501 1.25 -2.87 6.23
C TYR A 501 1.45 -1.91 7.41
N VAL A 502 2.01 -0.73 7.17
CA VAL A 502 2.28 0.26 8.22
C VAL A 502 0.97 0.85 8.78
N ALA A 503 -0.01 1.13 7.92
CA ALA A 503 -1.33 1.61 8.33
C ALA A 503 -2.02 0.58 9.24
N GLU A 504 -1.99 -0.70 8.87
CA GLU A 504 -2.49 -1.79 9.70
C GLU A 504 -1.74 -1.87 11.02
N GLN A 505 -0.38 -1.85 11.00
CA GLN A 505 0.45 -1.89 12.20
C GLN A 505 0.02 -0.83 13.23
N TRP A 506 -0.31 0.35 12.77
CA TRP A 506 -0.64 1.50 13.62
C TRP A 506 -2.13 1.76 13.77
N GLY A 507 -2.99 0.81 13.39
CA GLY A 507 -4.45 0.90 13.56
C GLY A 507 -5.10 2.02 12.74
N ARG A 508 -4.59 2.27 11.52
CA ARG A 508 -5.21 3.15 10.54
C ARG A 508 -6.04 2.33 9.56
N ARG A 509 -7.07 2.94 9.02
CA ARG A 509 -7.81 2.40 7.87
C ARG A 509 -7.00 2.63 6.62
N TRP A 510 -7.07 1.69 5.67
CA TRP A 510 -6.28 1.82 4.46
C TRP A 510 -7.05 1.40 3.20
N ILE A 511 -6.72 2.09 2.11
CA ILE A 511 -7.05 1.72 0.74
C ILE A 511 -5.74 1.75 -0.02
N THR A 512 -5.46 0.69 -0.78
CA THR A 512 -4.28 0.64 -1.65
C THR A 512 -4.66 0.15 -3.03
N ALA A 513 -4.04 0.70 -4.07
CA ALA A 513 -4.34 0.35 -5.46
C ALA A 513 -3.08 0.11 -6.28
N ASP A 514 -3.15 -0.80 -7.23
CA ASP A 514 -2.11 -1.03 -8.23
C ASP A 514 -2.72 -1.52 -9.53
N THR A 515 -2.07 -1.23 -10.64
CA THR A 515 -2.45 -1.76 -11.96
C THR A 515 -1.91 -3.16 -12.19
N SER A 516 -0.83 -3.52 -11.51
CA SER A 516 -0.14 -4.79 -11.66
C SER A 516 -0.63 -5.84 -10.65
N ARG A 517 -0.85 -7.06 -11.14
CA ARG A 517 -1.28 -8.19 -10.30
C ARG A 517 -0.17 -8.73 -9.40
N VAL A 518 1.09 -8.70 -9.87
CA VAL A 518 2.23 -9.24 -9.11
C VAL A 518 2.44 -8.51 -7.78
N PRO A 519 2.53 -7.17 -7.73
CA PRO A 519 2.60 -6.44 -6.47
C PRO A 519 1.42 -6.75 -5.53
N LEU A 520 0.20 -6.77 -6.07
CA LEU A 520 -1.01 -7.05 -5.28
C LEU A 520 -1.03 -8.49 -4.71
N ALA A 521 -0.54 -9.48 -5.48
CA ALA A 521 -0.40 -10.85 -4.98
C ALA A 521 0.59 -10.92 -3.80
N LEU A 522 1.74 -10.23 -3.91
CA LEU A 522 2.74 -10.13 -2.85
C LEU A 522 2.22 -9.36 -1.62
N ALA A 523 1.53 -8.25 -1.83
CA ALA A 523 0.93 -7.47 -0.76
C ALA A 523 -0.17 -8.26 -0.03
N ARG A 524 -1.00 -9.01 -0.76
CA ARG A 524 -2.04 -9.90 -0.20
C ARG A 524 -1.41 -10.98 0.67
N GLN A 525 -0.39 -11.70 0.17
CA GLN A 525 0.35 -12.67 0.96
C GLN A 525 0.93 -12.04 2.23
N ARG A 526 1.61 -10.91 2.10
CA ARG A 526 2.22 -10.19 3.22
C ARG A 526 1.19 -9.83 4.30
N LEU A 527 0.05 -9.27 3.91
CA LEU A 527 -1.01 -8.86 4.84
C LEU A 527 -1.72 -10.04 5.49
N LEU A 528 -1.92 -11.16 4.78
CA LEU A 528 -2.53 -12.37 5.35
C LEU A 528 -1.65 -13.06 6.38
N THR A 529 -0.32 -13.00 6.24
CA THR A 529 0.62 -13.81 7.02
C THR A 529 1.39 -13.05 8.09
N VAL A 530 1.21 -11.73 8.17
CA VAL A 530 1.90 -10.89 9.13
C VAL A 530 1.26 -10.94 10.51
N THR A 531 2.09 -10.76 11.53
CA THR A 531 1.67 -10.54 12.92
C THR A 531 2.13 -9.16 13.37
N PHE A 532 1.31 -8.51 14.19
CA PHE A 532 1.55 -7.19 14.73
C PHE A 532 1.50 -7.21 16.26
N PRO A 533 2.14 -6.25 16.95
CA PRO A 533 1.90 -6.03 18.36
C PRO A 533 0.47 -5.55 18.59
N TRP A 534 -0.14 -5.98 19.68
CA TRP A 534 -1.39 -5.39 20.16
C TRP A 534 -1.07 -4.14 20.96
N TYR A 535 -1.52 -3.00 20.47
CA TYR A 535 -1.48 -1.75 21.23
C TYR A 535 -2.76 -1.63 22.05
N GLU A 536 -2.61 -1.26 23.32
CA GLU A 536 -3.73 -1.10 24.23
C GLU A 536 -4.63 0.04 23.78
N LEU A 537 -5.92 -0.25 23.61
CA LEU A 537 -6.92 0.72 23.17
C LEU A 537 -7.36 1.59 24.34
N LYS A 538 -7.51 2.89 24.13
CA LYS A 538 -8.09 3.82 25.10
C LYS A 538 -9.60 3.62 25.24
N ASP A 539 -10.27 3.16 24.20
CA ASP A 539 -11.71 2.86 24.16
C ASP A 539 -11.95 1.67 23.23
N ASP A 540 -12.20 0.50 23.81
CA ASP A 540 -12.41 -0.74 23.08
C ASP A 540 -13.64 -0.69 22.16
N ASN A 541 -14.70 0.06 22.53
CA ASN A 541 -15.91 0.16 21.71
C ASN A 541 -15.66 0.92 20.40
N ARG A 542 -14.75 1.88 20.42
CA ARG A 542 -14.36 2.65 19.23
C ARG A 542 -13.22 2.01 18.44
N GLY A 543 -12.62 0.96 18.99
CA GLY A 543 -11.44 0.36 18.43
C GLY A 543 -10.28 1.36 18.30
N PRO A 544 -9.40 1.24 17.29
CA PRO A 544 -8.28 2.17 17.10
C PRO A 544 -8.71 3.64 16.98
N ALA A 545 -9.90 3.92 16.45
CA ALA A 545 -10.42 5.29 16.36
C ALA A 545 -10.65 5.96 17.72
N GLY A 546 -10.65 5.20 18.81
CA GLY A 546 -10.64 5.70 20.19
C GLY A 546 -9.26 6.17 20.66
N GLY A 547 -8.20 5.85 19.92
CA GLY A 547 -6.81 6.12 20.25
C GLY A 547 -6.14 5.00 21.05
N PHE A 548 -4.82 5.12 21.24
CA PHE A 548 -4.03 4.20 22.04
C PHE A 548 -3.72 4.78 23.43
N THR A 549 -3.41 3.88 24.38
CA THR A 549 -2.97 4.23 25.73
C THR A 549 -1.47 4.52 25.71
N TYR A 550 -1.06 5.59 26.39
CA TYR A 550 0.34 5.96 26.59
C TYR A 550 0.58 6.16 28.10
N MET A 551 1.68 5.63 28.60
CA MET A 551 2.03 5.76 30.02
C MET A 551 3.47 6.21 30.18
N ARG A 552 3.75 6.83 31.34
CA ARG A 552 5.10 7.08 31.77
C ARG A 552 5.64 5.80 32.42
N LYS A 553 6.78 5.32 31.97
CA LYS A 553 7.45 4.14 32.50
C LYS A 553 8.93 4.40 32.65
N GLN A 554 9.51 3.92 33.75
CA GLN A 554 10.96 3.92 33.96
C GLN A 554 11.47 2.50 34.02
N ASN A 555 12.64 2.26 33.43
CA ASN A 555 13.34 0.98 33.58
C ASN A 555 14.02 0.86 34.94
N LYS A 556 14.66 -0.28 35.19
CA LYS A 556 15.40 -0.54 36.48
C LYS A 556 16.54 0.45 36.73
N LYS A 557 17.01 1.16 35.67
CA LYS A 557 18.06 2.19 35.78
C LYS A 557 17.48 3.59 36.02
N GLY A 558 16.15 3.75 36.10
CA GLY A 558 15.44 5.03 36.24
C GLY A 558 15.32 5.82 34.92
N GLU A 559 15.62 5.20 33.78
CA GLU A 559 15.48 5.85 32.46
C GLU A 559 14.03 5.79 31.96
N GLU A 560 13.53 6.89 31.40
CA GLU A 560 12.19 6.97 30.80
C GLU A 560 12.11 6.13 29.54
N VAL A 561 11.30 5.09 29.56
CA VAL A 561 11.11 4.14 28.44
C VAL A 561 9.67 4.08 27.96
N GLY A 562 8.75 4.80 28.60
CA GLY A 562 7.34 4.85 28.26
C GLY A 562 7.02 5.77 27.08
N GLY A 563 5.74 5.80 26.71
CA GLY A 563 5.21 6.68 25.67
C GLY A 563 4.98 8.11 26.14
N ILE A 564 5.06 8.39 27.43
CA ILE A 564 5.03 9.75 28.02
C ILE A 564 6.39 10.03 28.65
N VAL A 565 7.01 11.14 28.26
CA VAL A 565 8.31 11.55 28.81
C VAL A 565 8.24 12.99 29.33
N PRO A 566 8.90 13.30 30.48
CA PRO A 566 8.97 14.66 30.98
C PRO A 566 9.91 15.49 30.11
N HIS A 567 9.55 16.77 29.93
CA HIS A 567 10.37 17.77 29.26
C HIS A 567 10.76 18.88 30.28
N VAL A 568 11.82 18.61 31.03
CA VAL A 568 12.33 19.54 32.04
C VAL A 568 13.08 20.66 31.34
N THR A 569 12.65 21.89 31.56
CA THR A 569 13.25 23.09 30.99
C THR A 569 13.80 24.02 32.06
N LEU A 570 14.68 24.96 31.65
CA LEU A 570 15.14 26.03 32.55
C LEU A 570 13.94 26.76 33.20
N LYS A 571 12.89 27.04 32.39
CA LYS A 571 11.70 27.77 32.83
C LYS A 571 10.91 26.99 33.87
N SER A 572 10.70 25.67 33.70
CA SER A 572 9.96 24.87 34.65
C SER A 572 10.67 24.81 36.04
N ILE A 573 12.00 24.72 36.05
CA ILE A 573 12.78 24.72 37.26
C ILE A 573 12.79 26.12 37.93
N ALA A 574 13.01 27.17 37.15
CA ALA A 574 13.07 28.54 37.65
C ALA A 574 11.76 28.97 38.29
N ASN A 575 10.63 28.58 37.72
CA ASN A 575 9.29 28.93 38.22
C ASN A 575 8.74 27.92 39.23
N ASN A 576 9.46 26.84 39.57
CA ASN A 576 8.95 25.69 40.33
C ASN A 576 7.66 25.09 39.77
N GLU A 577 7.55 25.05 38.42
CA GLU A 577 6.44 24.44 37.72
C GLU A 577 6.76 22.97 37.43
N PRO A 578 5.75 22.08 37.41
CA PRO A 578 5.98 20.71 36.96
C PRO A 578 6.44 20.75 35.49
N PRO A 579 7.35 19.84 35.08
CA PRO A 579 7.78 19.78 33.69
C PRO A 579 6.60 19.46 32.76
N ALA A 580 6.61 20.02 31.57
CA ALA A 580 5.69 19.60 30.51
C ALA A 580 5.93 18.12 30.18
N GLU A 581 4.88 17.44 29.74
CA GLU A 581 4.97 16.05 29.28
C GLU A 581 4.79 16.01 27.77
N GLU A 582 5.64 15.23 27.10
CA GLU A 582 5.57 14.97 25.67
C GLU A 582 5.12 13.53 25.44
N VAL A 583 4.22 13.36 24.46
CA VAL A 583 3.74 12.03 24.05
C VAL A 583 4.54 11.56 22.85
N LEU A 584 5.22 10.43 23.02
CA LEU A 584 5.93 9.73 21.97
C LEU A 584 4.96 8.79 21.26
N VAL A 585 4.37 9.26 20.16
CA VAL A 585 3.27 8.56 19.46
C VAL A 585 3.67 7.20 18.87
N ASP A 586 4.98 6.95 18.73
CA ASP A 586 5.58 5.69 18.31
C ASP A 586 5.72 4.66 19.44
N ARG A 587 5.26 4.97 20.67
CA ARG A 587 5.42 4.13 21.88
C ARG A 587 4.13 3.97 22.68
N PRO A 588 3.05 3.48 22.08
CA PRO A 588 1.86 3.10 22.81
C PRO A 588 2.13 1.89 23.72
N GLU A 589 1.33 1.72 24.74
CA GLU A 589 1.35 0.53 25.58
C GLU A 589 1.05 -0.72 24.76
N ARG A 590 1.76 -1.82 25.09
CA ARG A 590 1.63 -3.10 24.38
C ARG A 590 1.18 -4.19 25.33
N GLU A 591 0.26 -5.02 24.87
CA GLU A 591 -0.16 -6.22 25.55
C GLU A 591 0.50 -7.45 24.88
N ASN A 592 1.38 -8.14 25.61
CA ASN A 592 2.19 -9.21 25.07
C ASN A 592 1.44 -10.56 24.97
N GLY A 593 0.28 -10.71 25.64
CA GLY A 593 -0.57 -11.91 25.60
C GLY A 593 -1.46 -12.02 24.37
N ILE A 594 -1.41 -11.04 23.46
CA ILE A 594 -2.24 -10.98 22.26
C ILE A 594 -1.38 -11.01 21.01
N THR A 595 -1.65 -11.95 20.11
CA THR A 595 -1.13 -11.97 18.75
C THR A 595 -2.15 -11.26 17.85
N ARG A 596 -1.76 -10.12 17.29
CA ARG A 596 -2.62 -9.38 16.37
C ARG A 596 -2.28 -9.71 14.93
N VAL A 597 -3.31 -9.97 14.14
CA VAL A 597 -3.26 -10.15 12.69
C VAL A 597 -3.96 -9.00 11.97
N THR A 598 -3.81 -8.94 10.67
CA THR A 598 -4.50 -7.95 9.83
C THR A 598 -6.01 -8.05 10.00
N GLY A 599 -6.66 -6.90 10.12
CA GLY A 599 -8.11 -6.79 10.11
C GLY A 599 -8.71 -7.29 8.79
N PRO A 600 -10.04 -7.48 8.72
CA PRO A 600 -10.69 -7.88 7.49
C PRO A 600 -10.42 -6.89 6.36
N PHE A 601 -10.13 -7.41 5.17
CA PHE A 601 -9.95 -6.59 3.97
C PHE A 601 -10.56 -7.27 2.75
N CYS A 602 -10.85 -6.49 1.72
CA CYS A 602 -11.35 -6.99 0.45
C CYS A 602 -10.36 -6.71 -0.67
N PHE A 603 -10.39 -7.62 -1.65
CA PHE A 603 -9.76 -7.42 -2.94
C PHE A 603 -10.82 -6.98 -3.93
N GLU A 604 -10.58 -5.87 -4.59
CA GLU A 604 -11.53 -5.20 -5.48
C GLU A 604 -10.91 -4.92 -6.83
N ALA A 605 -11.77 -4.72 -7.84
CA ALA A 605 -11.32 -4.26 -9.13
C ALA A 605 -12.36 -3.35 -9.80
N THR A 606 -11.89 -2.58 -10.77
CA THR A 606 -12.75 -1.81 -11.69
C THR A 606 -13.45 -2.69 -12.71
N ILE A 607 -13.10 -3.96 -12.78
CA ILE A 607 -13.61 -4.98 -13.70
C ILE A 607 -14.37 -6.01 -12.89
N PRO A 608 -15.59 -6.44 -13.30
CA PRO A 608 -16.29 -7.53 -12.63
C PRO A 608 -15.54 -8.86 -12.80
N THR A 609 -15.62 -9.76 -11.82
CA THR A 609 -15.05 -11.11 -11.97
C THR A 609 -15.89 -11.96 -12.93
N PRO A 610 -15.27 -13.05 -13.45
CA PRO A 610 -15.97 -14.03 -14.23
C PRO A 610 -16.95 -14.83 -13.35
N VAL A 611 -18.20 -14.61 -13.52
CA VAL A 611 -19.27 -15.38 -12.89
C VAL A 611 -20.18 -15.92 -14.00
N ASP A 612 -20.59 -17.19 -13.89
CA ASP A 612 -21.63 -17.73 -14.73
C ASP A 612 -22.98 -17.22 -14.20
N TRP A 613 -23.42 -16.10 -14.71
CA TRP A 613 -24.72 -15.56 -14.38
C TRP A 613 -25.74 -15.93 -15.45
N GLU A 614 -26.70 -16.75 -15.06
CA GLU A 614 -27.91 -17.04 -15.82
C GLU A 614 -29.06 -16.04 -15.52
N GLY A 615 -28.80 -14.95 -14.80
CA GLY A 615 -29.78 -13.90 -14.52
C GLY A 615 -30.20 -13.15 -15.78
N ASP A 616 -31.43 -12.59 -15.75
CA ASP A 616 -32.08 -11.85 -16.84
C ASP A 616 -31.08 -10.97 -17.58
N GLY A 617 -30.90 -11.29 -18.86
CA GLY A 617 -29.93 -10.61 -19.71
C GLY A 617 -30.09 -9.11 -19.55
N VAL A 618 -29.00 -8.41 -19.29
CA VAL A 618 -28.97 -6.96 -19.41
C VAL A 618 -29.44 -6.69 -20.85
N GLU A 619 -30.69 -6.27 -20.99
CA GLU A 619 -31.17 -5.78 -22.28
C GLU A 619 -30.16 -4.74 -22.73
N ASP A 620 -29.49 -5.08 -23.81
CA ASP A 620 -28.57 -4.19 -24.51
C ASP A 620 -29.37 -2.93 -24.83
N SER A 621 -29.25 -1.91 -24.00
CA SER A 621 -29.92 -0.63 -24.24
C SER A 621 -29.32 -0.05 -25.49
N GLY A 622 -30.02 -0.26 -26.60
CA GLY A 622 -29.85 0.19 -27.95
C GLY A 622 -28.72 1.14 -28.34
N ALA A 623 -28.41 1.24 -29.58
CA ALA A 623 -27.53 2.14 -30.34
C ALA A 623 -26.26 2.75 -29.66
N SER A 624 -26.34 3.22 -28.40
CA SER A 624 -25.19 3.77 -27.67
C SER A 624 -24.21 2.69 -27.18
N SER A 625 -24.65 1.44 -27.03
CA SER A 625 -23.79 0.32 -26.61
C SER A 625 -23.01 -0.27 -27.77
N ALA A 626 -23.59 -0.24 -29.00
CA ALA A 626 -22.91 -0.71 -30.19
C ALA A 626 -21.78 0.24 -30.60
N GLU A 627 -21.99 1.57 -30.50
CA GLU A 627 -20.95 2.58 -30.74
C GLU A 627 -19.83 2.51 -29.69
N ALA A 628 -20.16 2.31 -28.41
CA ALA A 628 -19.17 2.16 -27.35
C ALA A 628 -18.35 0.87 -27.52
N TYR A 629 -18.99 -0.23 -27.90
CA TYR A 629 -18.30 -1.50 -28.20
C TYR A 629 -17.40 -1.38 -29.41
N GLY A 630 -17.87 -0.75 -30.50
CA GLY A 630 -17.07 -0.47 -31.68
C GLY A 630 -15.82 0.34 -31.33
N SER A 631 -15.96 1.38 -30.50
CA SER A 631 -14.85 2.19 -30.04
C SER A 631 -13.85 1.38 -29.16
N PHE A 632 -14.36 0.44 -28.36
CA PHE A 632 -13.51 -0.45 -27.56
C PHE A 632 -12.75 -1.46 -28.43
N VAL A 633 -13.42 -2.09 -29.39
CA VAL A 633 -12.80 -3.01 -30.34
C VAL A 633 -11.72 -2.31 -31.17
N ASP A 634 -11.94 -1.07 -31.60
CA ASP A 634 -10.96 -0.27 -32.31
C ASP A 634 -9.73 0.04 -31.45
N ARG A 635 -9.94 0.36 -30.16
CA ARG A 635 -8.84 0.54 -29.19
C ARG A 635 -8.04 -0.75 -29.00
N MET A 636 -8.72 -1.87 -28.78
CA MET A 636 -8.07 -3.19 -28.63
C MET A 636 -7.26 -3.55 -29.85
N LEU A 637 -7.81 -3.29 -31.02
CA LEU A 637 -7.15 -3.53 -32.32
C LEU A 637 -5.90 -2.65 -32.47
N GLU A 638 -5.98 -1.37 -32.09
CA GLU A 638 -4.86 -0.44 -32.12
C GLU A 638 -3.73 -0.88 -31.16
N VAL A 639 -4.10 -1.28 -29.95
CA VAL A 639 -3.15 -1.79 -28.97
C VAL A 639 -2.49 -3.08 -29.45
N LEU A 640 -3.26 -4.02 -29.98
CA LEU A 640 -2.73 -5.27 -30.51
C LEU A 640 -1.82 -5.05 -31.74
N ARG A 641 -2.06 -4.01 -32.53
CA ARG A 641 -1.17 -3.61 -33.62
C ARG A 641 0.12 -2.99 -33.13
N LYS A 642 0.06 -2.18 -32.07
CA LYS A 642 1.24 -1.52 -31.47
C LYS A 642 2.07 -2.51 -30.65
N SER A 643 1.42 -3.47 -29.99
CA SER A 643 2.03 -4.54 -29.22
C SER A 643 1.59 -5.91 -29.74
N PRO A 644 2.08 -6.34 -30.91
CA PRO A 644 1.66 -7.57 -31.56
C PRO A 644 2.29 -8.82 -30.94
N VAL A 645 2.56 -8.79 -29.65
CA VAL A 645 3.25 -9.85 -28.93
C VAL A 645 2.37 -10.40 -27.82
N LEU A 646 2.20 -11.72 -27.86
CA LEU A 646 1.53 -12.50 -26.82
C LEU A 646 2.58 -13.25 -26.02
N ARG A 647 2.52 -13.11 -24.70
CA ARG A 647 3.41 -13.88 -23.79
C ARG A 647 2.83 -15.22 -23.45
N LEU A 648 3.74 -16.20 -23.52
CA LEU A 648 3.54 -17.56 -23.06
C LEU A 648 4.36 -17.80 -21.80
N GLU A 649 4.23 -18.97 -21.24
CA GLU A 649 5.03 -19.40 -20.12
C GLU A 649 6.51 -19.60 -20.48
N GLY A 650 7.41 -19.53 -19.48
CA GLY A 650 8.83 -19.70 -19.70
C GLY A 650 9.48 -18.61 -20.55
N ASN A 651 8.94 -17.38 -20.54
CA ASN A 651 9.44 -16.23 -21.30
C ASN A 651 9.35 -16.36 -22.84
N LYS A 652 8.58 -17.32 -23.32
CA LYS A 652 8.31 -17.48 -24.75
C LYS A 652 7.31 -16.43 -25.21
N THR A 653 7.40 -16.02 -26.48
CA THR A 653 6.50 -15.03 -27.08
C THR A 653 5.98 -15.46 -28.44
N VAL A 654 4.73 -15.11 -28.74
CA VAL A 654 4.13 -15.22 -30.07
C VAL A 654 4.01 -13.83 -30.66
N THR A 655 4.51 -13.64 -31.85
CA THR A 655 4.39 -12.36 -32.56
C THR A 655 3.39 -12.46 -33.71
N PHE A 656 2.45 -11.54 -33.73
CA PHE A 656 1.44 -11.44 -34.77
C PHE A 656 1.86 -10.43 -35.85
N LYS A 657 1.45 -10.70 -37.07
CA LYS A 657 1.64 -9.81 -38.24
C LYS A 657 0.30 -9.52 -38.92
N ASN A 658 0.25 -8.43 -39.64
CA ASN A 658 -0.89 -8.05 -40.46
C ASN A 658 -2.24 -8.04 -39.75
N ILE A 659 -2.25 -7.54 -38.50
CA ILE A 659 -3.48 -7.46 -37.71
C ILE A 659 -4.43 -6.43 -38.32
N ARG A 660 -5.64 -6.89 -38.64
CA ARG A 660 -6.68 -6.05 -39.26
C ARG A 660 -8.08 -6.53 -38.91
N PRO A 661 -9.12 -5.68 -39.09
CA PRO A 661 -10.49 -6.14 -38.97
C PRO A 661 -10.76 -7.22 -39.99
N PRO A 662 -11.49 -8.29 -39.66
CA PRO A 662 -11.80 -9.36 -40.62
C PRO A 662 -12.86 -8.91 -41.61
N ALA A 663 -12.75 -9.37 -42.87
CA ALA A 663 -13.74 -9.09 -43.89
C ALA A 663 -15.05 -9.84 -43.62
N LYS A 664 -16.21 -9.16 -43.64
CA LYS A 664 -17.56 -9.74 -43.50
C LYS A 664 -17.70 -10.64 -42.26
N THR A 665 -17.37 -10.13 -41.11
CA THR A 665 -17.48 -10.85 -39.84
C THR A 665 -18.84 -10.68 -39.19
N LEU A 666 -19.28 -11.70 -38.43
CA LEU A 666 -20.43 -11.66 -37.52
C LEU A 666 -20.01 -11.56 -36.04
N SER A 667 -18.91 -12.20 -35.66
CA SER A 667 -18.50 -12.37 -34.28
C SER A 667 -16.99 -12.18 -34.01
N LEU A 668 -16.16 -12.19 -35.08
CA LEU A 668 -14.73 -12.00 -34.95
C LEU A 668 -14.37 -10.52 -34.86
N SER A 669 -13.42 -10.18 -34.00
CA SER A 669 -12.97 -8.80 -33.78
C SER A 669 -11.75 -8.42 -34.63
N ALA A 670 -10.85 -9.37 -34.87
CA ALA A 670 -9.64 -9.16 -35.67
C ALA A 670 -9.18 -10.46 -36.36
N GLU A 671 -8.34 -10.31 -37.39
CA GLU A 671 -7.58 -11.38 -38.02
C GLU A 671 -6.11 -11.00 -38.13
N GLY A 672 -5.22 -12.00 -38.18
CA GLY A 672 -3.79 -11.78 -38.31
C GLY A 672 -3.05 -13.04 -38.75
N LEU A 673 -1.74 -12.95 -38.82
CA LEU A 673 -0.83 -14.05 -39.13
C LEU A 673 0.13 -14.31 -37.99
N VAL A 674 0.33 -15.57 -37.64
CA VAL A 674 1.40 -16.00 -36.71
C VAL A 674 2.56 -16.52 -37.55
N ASN A 675 3.78 -16.02 -37.28
CA ASN A 675 4.98 -16.46 -37.97
C ASN A 675 5.74 -17.47 -37.11
N ASN A 676 5.66 -18.73 -37.45
CA ASN A 676 6.36 -19.83 -36.75
C ASN A 676 7.05 -20.74 -37.79
N GLY A 677 7.78 -20.14 -38.73
CA GLY A 677 8.37 -20.84 -39.87
C GLY A 677 7.43 -21.01 -41.05
N GLN A 678 6.12 -21.04 -40.84
CA GLN A 678 5.06 -20.91 -41.87
C GLN A 678 4.02 -19.91 -41.35
N GLU A 679 3.60 -18.98 -42.19
CA GLU A 679 2.54 -18.02 -41.88
C GLU A 679 1.19 -18.75 -41.77
N LYS A 680 0.59 -18.76 -40.56
CA LYS A 680 -0.72 -19.36 -40.30
C LYS A 680 -1.76 -18.28 -40.03
N PRO A 681 -2.95 -18.32 -40.67
CA PRO A 681 -4.01 -17.35 -40.40
C PRO A 681 -4.67 -17.64 -39.05
N VAL A 682 -4.81 -16.60 -38.23
CA VAL A 682 -5.45 -16.69 -36.91
C VAL A 682 -6.54 -15.64 -36.76
N ALA A 683 -7.52 -15.92 -35.92
CA ALA A 683 -8.62 -15.02 -35.61
C ALA A 683 -8.54 -14.57 -34.16
N PHE A 684 -9.13 -13.40 -33.88
CA PHE A 684 -9.26 -12.83 -32.55
C PHE A 684 -10.72 -12.47 -32.28
N VAL A 685 -11.15 -12.71 -31.03
CA VAL A 685 -12.38 -12.17 -30.50
C VAL A 685 -12.05 -11.45 -29.20
N PHE A 686 -12.57 -10.22 -29.06
CA PHE A 686 -12.40 -9.42 -27.85
C PHE A 686 -13.64 -9.53 -26.98
N GLY A 687 -13.43 -9.73 -25.70
CA GLY A 687 -14.49 -9.70 -24.71
C GLY A 687 -15.06 -8.30 -24.51
N PRO A 688 -16.11 -8.16 -23.71
CA PRO A 688 -16.70 -6.85 -23.41
C PRO A 688 -15.75 -5.99 -22.56
N GLU A 689 -15.85 -4.67 -22.71
CA GLU A 689 -15.05 -3.70 -21.95
C GLU A 689 -15.26 -3.79 -20.44
N ASN A 690 -16.49 -4.02 -20.00
CA ASN A 690 -16.89 -4.03 -18.60
C ASN A 690 -17.59 -5.35 -18.21
N GLY A 691 -17.03 -6.49 -18.62
CA GLY A 691 -17.64 -7.77 -18.36
C GLY A 691 -16.70 -8.94 -18.60
N ALA A 692 -17.18 -10.13 -18.33
CA ALA A 692 -16.46 -11.36 -18.62
C ALA A 692 -16.84 -11.89 -20.01
N VAL A 693 -15.90 -12.56 -20.68
CA VAL A 693 -16.14 -13.31 -21.91
C VAL A 693 -17.18 -14.39 -21.64
N SER A 694 -18.28 -14.37 -22.35
CA SER A 694 -19.36 -15.34 -22.19
C SER A 694 -19.17 -16.57 -23.09
N GLU A 695 -19.78 -17.69 -22.70
CA GLU A 695 -19.81 -18.92 -23.48
C GLU A 695 -20.37 -18.67 -24.88
N LYS A 696 -21.46 -17.90 -25.00
CA LYS A 696 -22.08 -17.54 -26.28
C LYS A 696 -21.09 -16.83 -27.22
N LEU A 697 -20.33 -15.86 -26.70
CA LEU A 697 -19.33 -15.13 -27.47
C LEU A 697 -18.25 -16.07 -28.03
N VAL A 698 -17.73 -16.96 -27.19
CA VAL A 698 -16.73 -17.96 -27.60
C VAL A 698 -17.30 -18.91 -28.64
N TYR A 699 -18.52 -19.41 -28.43
CA TYR A 699 -19.18 -20.33 -29.35
C TYR A 699 -19.37 -19.72 -30.75
N GLU A 700 -19.92 -18.50 -30.80
CA GLU A 700 -20.15 -17.80 -32.06
C GLU A 700 -18.85 -17.50 -32.80
N ALA A 701 -17.81 -17.04 -32.09
CA ALA A 701 -16.50 -16.75 -32.64
C ALA A 701 -15.78 -18.02 -33.17
N ALA A 702 -15.83 -19.11 -32.39
CA ALA A 702 -15.22 -20.40 -32.77
C ALA A 702 -15.89 -20.98 -34.03
N ARG A 703 -17.23 -20.92 -34.08
CA ARG A 703 -17.99 -21.36 -35.27
C ARG A 703 -17.59 -20.57 -36.52
N GLU A 704 -17.45 -19.24 -36.43
CA GLU A 704 -17.03 -18.39 -37.54
C GLU A 704 -15.59 -18.64 -37.92
N ALA A 705 -14.69 -18.77 -36.96
CA ALA A 705 -13.27 -19.05 -37.14
C ALA A 705 -13.07 -20.38 -37.89
N HIS A 706 -13.80 -21.44 -37.48
CA HIS A 706 -13.79 -22.73 -38.19
C HIS A 706 -14.31 -22.62 -39.61
N ALA A 707 -15.45 -21.95 -39.83
CA ALA A 707 -16.04 -21.78 -41.14
C ALA A 707 -15.14 -21.00 -42.12
N LYS A 708 -14.29 -20.13 -41.63
CA LYS A 708 -13.31 -19.34 -42.40
C LYS A 708 -11.93 -19.99 -42.52
N ASN A 709 -11.75 -21.20 -41.98
CA ASN A 709 -10.48 -21.96 -41.98
C ASN A 709 -9.33 -21.24 -41.29
N TYR A 710 -9.58 -20.49 -40.18
CA TYR A 710 -8.51 -20.05 -39.32
C TYR A 710 -7.92 -21.22 -38.55
N THR A 711 -6.61 -21.21 -38.34
CA THR A 711 -5.92 -22.31 -37.65
C THR A 711 -6.06 -22.22 -36.15
N HIS A 712 -6.29 -21.01 -35.63
CA HIS A 712 -6.39 -20.76 -34.17
C HIS A 712 -7.28 -19.55 -33.87
N LEU A 713 -8.02 -19.60 -32.76
CA LEU A 713 -8.81 -18.49 -32.21
C LEU A 713 -8.21 -18.00 -30.90
N TYR A 714 -7.83 -16.73 -30.85
CA TYR A 714 -7.44 -16.07 -29.61
C TYR A 714 -8.63 -15.31 -29.02
N VAL A 715 -9.02 -15.70 -27.81
CA VAL A 715 -10.10 -15.07 -27.05
C VAL A 715 -9.47 -14.11 -26.04
N ILE A 716 -9.52 -12.82 -26.29
CA ILE A 716 -8.86 -11.79 -25.48
C ILE A 716 -9.89 -11.07 -24.61
N GLY A 717 -9.70 -11.07 -23.30
CA GLY A 717 -10.60 -10.38 -22.38
C GLY A 717 -9.99 -10.11 -21.01
N PHE A 718 -10.61 -9.26 -20.24
CA PHE A 718 -10.19 -8.95 -18.87
C PHE A 718 -10.54 -10.06 -17.89
N ALA A 719 -11.62 -10.75 -18.17
CA ALA A 719 -12.14 -11.88 -17.42
C ALA A 719 -12.87 -12.84 -18.36
N ILE A 720 -13.05 -14.11 -17.97
CA ILE A 720 -13.76 -15.13 -18.73
C ILE A 720 -14.65 -15.93 -17.79
N GLN A 721 -15.90 -16.20 -18.19
CA GLN A 721 -16.82 -17.04 -17.43
C GLN A 721 -16.30 -18.49 -17.36
N PRO A 722 -16.51 -19.23 -16.26
CA PRO A 722 -16.04 -20.60 -16.11
C PRO A 722 -16.51 -21.55 -17.24
N ASN A 723 -17.79 -21.46 -17.68
CA ASN A 723 -18.30 -22.23 -18.80
C ASN A 723 -17.64 -21.84 -20.12
N ALA A 724 -17.43 -20.54 -20.34
CA ALA A 724 -16.72 -20.04 -21.51
C ALA A 724 -15.26 -20.55 -21.54
N ARG A 725 -14.60 -20.60 -20.37
CA ARG A 725 -13.27 -21.14 -20.24
C ARG A 725 -13.23 -22.63 -20.59
N THR A 726 -14.16 -23.42 -20.06
CA THR A 726 -14.29 -24.84 -20.38
C THR A 726 -14.49 -25.05 -21.89
N LEU A 727 -15.27 -24.20 -22.55
CA LEU A 727 -15.48 -24.24 -23.99
C LEU A 727 -14.20 -23.91 -24.78
N VAL A 728 -13.43 -22.89 -24.35
CA VAL A 728 -12.14 -22.54 -24.97
C VAL A 728 -11.19 -23.75 -24.91
N ASP A 729 -11.07 -24.38 -23.74
CA ASP A 729 -10.16 -25.51 -23.52
C ASP A 729 -10.53 -26.74 -24.36
N LYS A 730 -11.82 -26.96 -24.63
CA LYS A 730 -12.35 -28.05 -25.46
C LYS A 730 -12.68 -27.64 -26.90
N CYS A 731 -12.30 -26.45 -27.31
CA CYS A 731 -12.76 -25.86 -28.57
C CYS A 731 -12.32 -26.67 -29.79
N ALA A 732 -11.12 -27.27 -29.77
CA ALA A 732 -10.64 -28.14 -30.85
C ALA A 732 -11.54 -29.36 -31.04
N ASP A 733 -11.96 -30.00 -29.96
CA ASP A 733 -12.77 -31.23 -29.98
C ASP A 733 -14.25 -30.94 -30.34
N VAL A 734 -14.78 -29.83 -29.85
CA VAL A 734 -16.21 -29.47 -29.98
C VAL A 734 -16.47 -28.68 -31.26
N MET A 735 -15.58 -27.76 -31.60
CA MET A 735 -15.80 -26.78 -32.67
C MET A 735 -14.84 -26.95 -33.86
N GLY A 736 -13.84 -27.85 -33.77
CA GLY A 736 -12.89 -28.12 -34.85
C GLY A 736 -11.84 -27.02 -35.10
N VAL A 737 -11.73 -26.05 -34.16
CA VAL A 737 -10.69 -25.02 -34.19
C VAL A 737 -10.10 -24.89 -32.78
N SER A 738 -8.78 -24.87 -32.66
CA SER A 738 -8.12 -24.65 -31.39
C SER A 738 -8.32 -23.22 -30.91
N ALA A 739 -8.55 -23.01 -29.61
CA ALA A 739 -8.71 -21.70 -29.02
C ALA A 739 -7.80 -21.50 -27.81
N THR A 740 -7.42 -20.27 -27.54
CA THR A 740 -6.64 -19.90 -26.34
C THR A 740 -7.22 -18.65 -25.73
N TYR A 741 -7.47 -18.69 -24.42
CA TYR A 741 -7.83 -17.50 -23.67
C TYR A 741 -6.59 -16.69 -23.33
N VAL A 742 -6.67 -15.40 -23.58
CA VAL A 742 -5.62 -14.41 -23.33
C VAL A 742 -6.16 -13.36 -22.40
N GLN A 743 -5.57 -13.25 -21.24
CA GLN A 743 -5.96 -12.23 -20.27
C GLN A 743 -5.30 -10.91 -20.62
N ALA A 744 -6.14 -9.88 -20.70
CA ALA A 744 -5.71 -8.50 -20.85
C ALA A 744 -5.52 -7.82 -19.48
N THR A 745 -4.61 -6.86 -19.38
CA THR A 745 -4.43 -6.07 -18.17
C THR A 745 -5.46 -4.96 -18.07
N ALA A 746 -5.77 -4.52 -16.85
CA ALA A 746 -6.73 -3.44 -16.59
C ALA A 746 -6.29 -2.09 -17.20
N ASP A 747 -5.01 -1.92 -17.51
CA ASP A 747 -4.45 -0.74 -18.15
C ASP A 747 -5.09 -0.45 -19.51
N LEU A 748 -5.61 -1.47 -20.18
CA LEU A 748 -6.36 -1.33 -21.45
C LEU A 748 -7.63 -0.48 -21.35
N MET A 749 -8.12 -0.23 -20.13
CA MET A 749 -9.28 0.65 -19.92
C MET A 749 -8.94 2.15 -20.02
N MET A 750 -7.65 2.50 -20.11
CA MET A 750 -7.15 3.87 -20.12
C MET A 750 -6.94 4.37 -21.56
N GLY A 751 -7.99 4.88 -22.16
CA GLY A 751 -8.05 5.19 -23.60
C GLY A 751 -6.92 6.05 -24.20
N ASP A 752 -6.40 7.04 -23.51
CA ASP A 752 -5.40 7.98 -24.06
C ASP A 752 -3.95 7.67 -23.69
N LEU A 753 -3.71 7.03 -22.55
CA LEU A 753 -2.37 6.58 -22.17
C LEU A 753 -1.91 5.38 -23.01
N LEU A 754 -2.84 4.54 -23.43
CA LEU A 754 -2.56 3.36 -24.23
C LEU A 754 -2.18 3.67 -25.69
N LYS A 755 -2.58 4.79 -26.22
CA LYS A 755 -2.08 5.24 -27.53
C LYS A 755 -0.56 5.30 -27.58
N ASN A 756 0.06 5.35 -26.39
CA ASN A 756 1.46 5.64 -26.16
C ASN A 756 2.22 4.54 -25.42
N MET A 757 1.54 3.45 -25.01
CA MET A 757 2.17 2.32 -24.33
C MET A 757 2.57 1.23 -25.33
N ARG A 758 3.88 0.93 -25.39
CA ARG A 758 4.42 -0.27 -26.04
C ARG A 758 4.83 -1.26 -24.95
N SER A 759 3.87 -1.99 -24.39
CA SER A 759 4.16 -3.00 -23.37
C SER A 759 3.79 -4.40 -23.85
N SER A 760 4.79 -5.28 -23.87
CA SER A 760 4.61 -6.71 -24.20
C SER A 760 3.85 -7.48 -23.11
N GLN A 761 3.51 -6.85 -21.97
CA GLN A 761 2.82 -7.49 -20.85
C GLN A 761 1.30 -7.31 -20.87
N ILE A 762 0.77 -6.61 -21.86
CA ILE A 762 -0.66 -6.31 -21.96
C ILE A 762 -1.48 -7.61 -22.14
N PHE A 763 -0.91 -8.59 -22.79
CA PHE A 763 -1.57 -9.84 -23.13
C PHE A 763 -0.78 -11.06 -22.61
N SER A 764 -1.41 -11.91 -21.80
CA SER A 764 -0.79 -13.14 -21.27
C SER A 764 -1.71 -14.34 -21.38
N VAL A 765 -1.15 -15.50 -21.74
CA VAL A 765 -1.87 -16.78 -21.70
C VAL A 765 -1.93 -17.27 -20.27
N CYS A 766 -3.13 -17.66 -19.81
CA CYS A 766 -3.36 -18.21 -18.49
C CYS A 766 -3.46 -19.74 -18.57
N GLY A 767 -2.84 -20.41 -17.59
CA GLY A 767 -2.97 -21.85 -17.43
C GLY A 767 -4.36 -22.27 -16.98
N GLN A 768 -4.62 -23.58 -16.99
CA GLN A 768 -5.84 -24.20 -16.48
C GLN A 768 -5.53 -24.92 -15.18
N PRO A 769 -6.12 -24.54 -14.04
CA PRO A 769 -5.97 -25.28 -12.80
C PRO A 769 -6.69 -26.63 -12.87
N GLU A 770 -5.98 -27.69 -12.49
CA GLU A 770 -6.55 -29.01 -12.32
C GLU A 770 -6.74 -29.30 -10.83
N ILE A 771 -7.97 -29.59 -10.41
CA ILE A 771 -8.30 -29.89 -9.02
C ILE A 771 -9.02 -31.23 -8.89
N SER A 772 -8.70 -31.95 -7.81
CA SER A 772 -9.39 -33.16 -7.37
C SER A 772 -10.17 -32.88 -6.11
N VAL A 773 -11.46 -33.26 -6.09
CA VAL A 773 -12.29 -33.14 -4.89
C VAL A 773 -12.56 -34.56 -4.38
N LYS A 774 -12.08 -34.88 -3.20
CA LYS A 774 -12.24 -36.21 -2.55
C LYS A 774 -13.29 -36.10 -1.45
N ARG A 775 -14.23 -37.06 -1.41
CA ARG A 775 -15.20 -37.19 -0.36
C ARG A 775 -14.68 -38.21 0.66
N GLU A 776 -14.54 -37.80 1.90
CA GLU A 776 -14.14 -38.65 3.01
C GLU A 776 -15.38 -38.96 3.86
N LYS A 777 -15.71 -40.23 4.04
CA LYS A 777 -16.81 -40.62 4.93
C LYS A 777 -16.31 -40.58 6.37
N GLU A 778 -16.99 -39.84 7.21
CA GLU A 778 -16.72 -39.87 8.64
C GLU A 778 -17.07 -41.25 9.20
N LYS A 779 -16.17 -41.80 10.04
CA LYS A 779 -16.39 -43.10 10.68
C LYS A 779 -17.45 -43.06 11.80
N VAL A 780 -17.99 -41.91 12.09
CA VAL A 780 -19.01 -41.72 13.16
C VAL A 780 -20.42 -41.82 12.54
N LYS A 781 -21.25 -42.72 13.06
CA LYS A 781 -22.64 -42.85 12.62
C LYS A 781 -23.40 -41.52 12.82
N GLY A 782 -23.78 -40.86 11.72
CA GLY A 782 -24.57 -39.64 11.72
C GLY A 782 -23.75 -38.36 11.46
N GLY A 783 -22.48 -38.45 11.13
CA GLY A 783 -21.64 -37.32 10.69
C GLY A 783 -21.93 -36.92 9.25
N GLU A 784 -21.77 -35.64 8.95
CA GLU A 784 -21.85 -35.12 7.59
C GLU A 784 -20.65 -35.58 6.74
N ASP A 785 -20.81 -35.58 5.42
CA ASP A 785 -19.72 -35.95 4.52
C ASP A 785 -18.66 -34.82 4.51
N LEU A 786 -17.40 -35.21 4.71
CA LEU A 786 -16.26 -34.29 4.62
C LEU A 786 -15.71 -34.31 3.21
N TYR A 787 -15.27 -33.14 2.78
CA TYR A 787 -14.65 -32.91 1.50
C TYR A 787 -13.21 -32.41 1.67
N ARG A 788 -12.36 -32.80 0.76
CA ARG A 788 -10.96 -32.31 0.66
C ARG A 788 -10.65 -31.97 -0.78
N VAL A 789 -10.02 -30.83 -0.99
CA VAL A 789 -9.56 -30.37 -2.29
C VAL A 789 -8.06 -30.58 -2.39
N GLU A 790 -7.63 -31.12 -3.51
CA GLU A 790 -6.22 -31.23 -3.89
C GLU A 790 -6.00 -30.48 -5.20
N LEU A 791 -5.07 -29.55 -5.19
CA LEU A 791 -4.61 -28.88 -6.40
C LEU A 791 -3.58 -29.79 -7.08
N LEU A 792 -3.97 -30.44 -8.17
CA LEU A 792 -3.10 -31.34 -8.92
C LEU A 792 -2.04 -30.55 -9.69
N GLY A 793 -2.43 -29.40 -10.25
CA GLY A 793 -1.51 -28.60 -10.99
C GLY A 793 -2.12 -27.47 -11.78
N LEU A 794 -1.29 -26.93 -12.66
CA LEU A 794 -1.64 -25.88 -13.60
C LEU A 794 -1.16 -26.29 -15.00
N ASP A 795 -2.09 -26.54 -15.89
CA ASP A 795 -1.80 -26.85 -17.29
C ASP A 795 -1.71 -25.57 -18.10
N VAL A 796 -0.57 -25.34 -18.73
CA VAL A 796 -0.36 -24.19 -19.60
C VAL A 796 -0.19 -24.65 -21.04
N PHE A 797 -1.11 -24.21 -21.91
CA PHE A 797 -1.08 -24.52 -23.33
C PHE A 797 -0.18 -23.54 -24.09
N ASP A 798 0.79 -24.07 -24.82
CA ASP A 798 1.62 -23.31 -25.76
C ASP A 798 0.97 -23.33 -27.16
N PRO A 799 0.38 -22.24 -27.63
CA PRO A 799 -0.32 -22.21 -28.93
C PRO A 799 0.61 -22.28 -30.15
N ILE A 800 1.94 -22.29 -29.94
CA ILE A 800 2.93 -22.42 -31.00
C ILE A 800 3.31 -23.86 -31.22
N THR A 801 3.74 -24.51 -30.12
CA THR A 801 4.16 -25.91 -30.14
C THR A 801 2.96 -26.85 -30.13
N MET A 802 1.78 -26.32 -29.74
CA MET A 802 0.56 -27.11 -29.50
C MET A 802 0.75 -28.14 -28.37
N GLU A 803 1.69 -27.88 -27.48
CA GLU A 803 2.01 -28.73 -26.33
C GLU A 803 1.42 -28.13 -25.05
N VAL A 804 1.08 -29.00 -24.10
CA VAL A 804 0.66 -28.62 -22.75
C VAL A 804 1.82 -28.83 -21.81
N THR A 805 2.18 -27.78 -21.07
CA THR A 805 3.16 -27.88 -19.98
C THR A 805 2.40 -28.02 -18.67
N HIS A 806 2.63 -29.11 -17.94
CA HIS A 806 2.02 -29.35 -16.64
C HIS A 806 2.93 -28.87 -15.51
N ARG A 807 2.40 -28.05 -14.60
CA ARG A 807 3.04 -27.70 -13.33
C ARG A 807 2.30 -28.36 -12.19
N THR A 808 3.03 -28.88 -11.21
CA THR A 808 2.41 -29.49 -10.02
C THR A 808 1.73 -28.43 -9.15
N GLY A 809 0.75 -28.85 -8.36
CA GLY A 809 0.06 -27.94 -7.45
C GLY A 809 0.96 -27.29 -6.39
N GLU A 810 2.14 -27.90 -6.13
CA GLU A 810 3.16 -27.32 -5.27
C GLU A 810 4.00 -26.21 -5.96
N ASP A 811 3.92 -26.09 -7.27
CA ASP A 811 4.71 -25.13 -8.04
C ASP A 811 4.00 -23.79 -8.27
N VAL A 812 2.79 -23.62 -7.74
CA VAL A 812 2.09 -22.35 -7.81
C VAL A 812 2.48 -21.40 -6.65
N PRO A 813 2.51 -20.07 -6.85
CA PRO A 813 2.81 -19.10 -5.78
C PRO A 813 1.81 -19.10 -4.64
N ALA A 814 0.52 -19.19 -4.96
CA ALA A 814 -0.57 -19.21 -3.99
C ALA A 814 -1.81 -19.85 -4.59
N TRP A 815 -2.63 -20.44 -3.73
CA TRP A 815 -4.00 -20.81 -4.06
C TRP A 815 -4.91 -20.63 -2.86
N PHE A 816 -6.20 -20.39 -3.13
CA PHE A 816 -7.21 -20.10 -2.14
C PHE A 816 -8.43 -20.98 -2.36
N LEU A 817 -9.08 -21.34 -1.27
CA LEU A 817 -10.31 -22.14 -1.28
C LEU A 817 -11.44 -21.38 -0.64
N ASP A 818 -12.57 -21.34 -1.33
CA ASP A 818 -13.88 -20.98 -0.80
C ASP A 818 -14.69 -22.28 -0.68
N THR A 819 -15.10 -22.62 0.53
CA THR A 819 -15.80 -23.89 0.84
C THR A 819 -17.31 -23.80 0.66
N ASP A 820 -17.85 -22.59 0.45
CA ASP A 820 -19.30 -22.34 0.25
C ASP A 820 -19.53 -21.18 -0.73
N TYR A 821 -19.02 -21.35 -1.94
CA TYR A 821 -19.05 -20.30 -2.95
C TYR A 821 -20.47 -19.97 -3.41
N ASN A 822 -20.81 -18.68 -3.40
CA ASN A 822 -22.16 -18.16 -3.68
C ASN A 822 -22.33 -17.61 -5.10
N ASP A 823 -21.42 -17.91 -6.03
CA ASP A 823 -21.36 -17.38 -7.41
C ASP A 823 -21.20 -15.84 -7.53
N LEU A 824 -21.02 -15.12 -6.43
CA LEU A 824 -20.92 -13.65 -6.42
C LEU A 824 -19.56 -13.15 -5.95
N CYS A 825 -19.15 -13.56 -4.76
CA CYS A 825 -17.93 -13.09 -4.11
C CYS A 825 -17.14 -14.27 -3.55
N PHE A 826 -15.83 -14.27 -3.75
CA PHE A 826 -14.97 -15.31 -3.23
C PHE A 826 -14.61 -15.04 -1.76
N HIS A 827 -15.02 -15.93 -0.85
CA HIS A 827 -14.68 -15.85 0.57
C HIS A 827 -13.52 -16.78 0.89
N VAL A 828 -12.37 -16.22 1.17
CA VAL A 828 -11.17 -17.03 1.44
C VAL A 828 -11.33 -17.75 2.77
N SER A 829 -11.70 -19.03 2.73
CA SER A 829 -11.79 -19.90 3.91
C SER A 829 -10.45 -20.56 4.25
N GLN A 830 -9.65 -20.93 3.24
CA GLN A 830 -8.30 -21.46 3.41
C GLN A 830 -7.37 -20.83 2.38
N ALA A 831 -6.13 -20.50 2.81
CA ALA A 831 -5.12 -19.85 1.98
C ALA A 831 -3.81 -20.62 2.04
N PHE A 832 -3.26 -20.95 0.89
CA PHE A 832 -2.09 -21.80 0.73
C PHE A 832 -0.98 -21.06 -0.02
N PHE A 833 0.23 -21.16 0.51
CA PHE A 833 1.44 -20.62 -0.11
C PHE A 833 2.49 -21.72 -0.23
N PRO A 834 2.39 -22.60 -1.26
CA PRO A 834 3.23 -23.77 -1.40
C PRO A 834 4.72 -23.44 -1.40
N ARG A 835 5.52 -24.29 -0.74
CA ARG A 835 6.99 -24.19 -0.65
C ARG A 835 7.51 -22.83 -0.17
N THR A 836 6.72 -22.11 0.62
CA THR A 836 7.15 -20.83 1.20
C THR A 836 7.12 -20.89 2.72
N SER A 837 7.87 -19.99 3.35
CA SER A 837 7.83 -19.75 4.79
C SER A 837 6.82 -18.65 5.19
N ALA A 838 5.81 -18.41 4.35
CA ALA A 838 4.87 -17.30 4.53
C ALA A 838 4.19 -17.31 5.92
N TRP A 839 3.80 -18.49 6.40
CA TRP A 839 3.12 -18.66 7.67
C TRP A 839 4.05 -18.73 8.90
N ASP A 840 5.39 -18.72 8.75
CA ASP A 840 6.35 -18.94 9.83
C ASP A 840 6.21 -17.95 10.99
N ASN A 841 5.90 -16.69 10.71
CA ASN A 841 5.73 -15.69 11.75
C ASN A 841 4.48 -15.99 12.60
N LEU A 842 3.39 -16.36 11.95
CA LEU A 842 2.15 -16.72 12.62
C LEU A 842 2.30 -18.05 13.37
N LYS A 843 2.96 -19.05 12.76
CA LYS A 843 3.34 -20.32 13.39
C LYS A 843 4.15 -20.10 14.66
N LYS A 844 5.16 -19.24 14.62
CA LYS A 844 5.97 -18.88 15.79
C LYS A 844 5.16 -18.16 16.86
N ALA A 845 4.28 -17.24 16.48
CA ALA A 845 3.44 -16.49 17.40
C ALA A 845 2.39 -17.38 18.09
N LEU A 846 1.84 -18.38 17.39
CA LEU A 846 0.84 -19.32 17.88
C LEU A 846 1.43 -20.69 18.26
N LYS A 847 2.74 -20.74 18.55
CA LYS A 847 3.45 -21.98 18.89
C LYS A 847 2.79 -22.69 20.07
N GLY A 848 2.43 -23.97 19.86
CA GLY A 848 1.79 -24.80 20.87
C GLY A 848 0.26 -24.70 20.92
N GLU A 849 -0.39 -23.81 20.17
CA GLU A 849 -1.86 -23.77 20.08
C GLU A 849 -2.45 -24.66 19.00
N TYR A 850 -1.69 -24.85 17.91
CA TYR A 850 -2.09 -25.67 16.76
C TYR A 850 -1.09 -26.79 16.52
N GLU A 851 -1.58 -27.91 15.97
CA GLU A 851 -0.75 -29.02 15.57
C GLU A 851 0.23 -28.60 14.47
N GLU A 852 1.46 -29.14 14.51
CA GLU A 852 2.50 -28.85 13.51
C GLU A 852 2.04 -29.16 12.08
N SER A 853 1.27 -30.25 11.92
CA SER A 853 0.69 -30.69 10.65
C SER A 853 -0.17 -29.63 9.94
N VAL A 854 -0.79 -28.69 10.67
CA VAL A 854 -1.62 -27.61 10.10
C VAL A 854 -0.76 -26.67 9.27
N TRP A 855 0.41 -26.32 9.77
CA TRP A 855 1.29 -25.35 9.12
C TRP A 855 1.94 -25.95 7.85
N ASP A 856 2.31 -27.22 7.93
CA ASP A 856 2.80 -27.98 6.77
C ASP A 856 1.71 -28.07 5.70
N HIS A 857 0.47 -28.24 6.14
CA HIS A 857 -0.71 -28.28 5.29
C HIS A 857 -0.94 -26.96 4.54
N LEU A 858 -0.90 -25.82 5.23
CA LEU A 858 -1.05 -24.48 4.63
C LEU A 858 0.10 -24.12 3.67
N SER A 859 1.21 -24.86 3.71
CA SER A 859 2.33 -24.76 2.78
C SER A 859 2.28 -25.80 1.67
N GLY A 860 1.17 -26.52 1.51
CA GLY A 860 1.00 -27.63 0.57
C GLY A 860 -0.06 -27.34 -0.52
N ALA A 861 -0.36 -28.40 -1.27
CA ALA A 861 -1.34 -28.40 -2.36
C ALA A 861 -2.68 -29.07 -1.99
N THR A 862 -2.93 -29.38 -0.72
CA THR A 862 -4.12 -30.12 -0.28
C THR A 862 -4.84 -29.38 0.84
N SER A 863 -6.14 -29.19 0.73
CA SER A 863 -6.97 -28.49 1.72
C SER A 863 -7.16 -29.30 3.02
N ALA A 864 -7.41 -28.61 4.14
CA ALA A 864 -7.99 -29.26 5.31
C ALA A 864 -9.40 -29.79 4.97
N PRO A 865 -9.85 -30.86 5.64
CA PRO A 865 -11.19 -31.37 5.44
C PRO A 865 -12.25 -30.35 5.89
N PHE A 866 -13.34 -30.22 5.14
CA PHE A 866 -14.43 -29.31 5.43
C PHE A 866 -15.79 -29.92 5.10
N GLU A 867 -16.84 -29.42 5.72
CA GLU A 867 -18.25 -29.78 5.45
C GLU A 867 -18.79 -29.00 4.26
N ALA A 868 -19.76 -29.57 3.55
CA ALA A 868 -20.43 -28.84 2.48
C ALA A 868 -21.23 -27.68 3.06
N GLY A 869 -21.03 -26.47 2.53
CA GLY A 869 -21.81 -25.30 2.90
C GLY A 869 -23.22 -25.30 2.29
N GLU A 870 -23.95 -24.21 2.49
CA GLU A 870 -25.36 -24.06 2.04
C GLU A 870 -25.48 -24.16 0.50
N HIS A 871 -24.52 -23.61 -0.24
CA HIS A 871 -24.51 -23.59 -1.71
C HIS A 871 -24.07 -24.92 -2.33
N LYS A 872 -23.50 -25.84 -1.52
CA LYS A 872 -22.96 -27.13 -1.97
C LYS A 872 -22.03 -27.02 -3.16
N GLN A 873 -21.27 -25.96 -3.20
CA GLN A 873 -20.36 -25.57 -4.27
C GLN A 873 -19.10 -24.95 -3.66
N ILE A 874 -17.98 -25.28 -4.25
CA ILE A 874 -16.68 -24.72 -3.86
C ILE A 874 -16.10 -23.95 -5.03
N ALA A 875 -15.24 -23.01 -4.68
CA ALA A 875 -14.40 -22.33 -5.65
C ALA A 875 -12.92 -22.43 -5.23
N VAL A 876 -12.07 -22.69 -6.19
CA VAL A 876 -10.61 -22.67 -6.03
C VAL A 876 -10.03 -21.58 -6.91
N LYS A 877 -9.29 -20.66 -6.31
CA LYS A 877 -8.57 -19.62 -7.02
C LYS A 877 -7.08 -19.91 -6.95
N VAL A 878 -6.43 -19.96 -8.10
CA VAL A 878 -4.98 -20.18 -8.22
C VAL A 878 -4.32 -18.91 -8.72
N ILE A 879 -3.22 -18.52 -8.11
CA ILE A 879 -2.38 -17.40 -8.55
C ILE A 879 -1.18 -18.00 -9.27
N ASP A 880 -0.97 -17.63 -10.52
CA ASP A 880 0.20 -18.04 -11.26
C ASP A 880 1.43 -17.15 -10.97
N ASP A 881 2.59 -17.49 -11.50
CA ASP A 881 3.83 -16.72 -11.27
C ASP A 881 3.77 -15.29 -11.78
N ARG A 882 2.85 -14.95 -12.67
CA ARG A 882 2.62 -13.59 -13.19
C ARG A 882 1.53 -12.83 -12.43
N GLY A 883 0.99 -13.45 -11.37
CA GLY A 883 -0.10 -12.89 -10.59
C GLY A 883 -1.48 -13.00 -11.25
N ASN A 884 -1.61 -13.75 -12.36
CA ASN A 884 -2.93 -13.98 -12.93
C ASN A 884 -3.78 -14.82 -11.99
N GLU A 885 -5.06 -14.52 -11.93
CA GLU A 885 -6.04 -15.20 -11.08
C GLU A 885 -6.88 -16.15 -11.91
N LEU A 886 -6.85 -17.41 -11.55
CA LEU A 886 -7.52 -18.50 -12.25
C LEU A 886 -8.54 -19.11 -11.32
N LEU A 887 -9.82 -19.09 -11.69
CA LEU A 887 -10.94 -19.56 -10.87
C LEU A 887 -11.50 -20.86 -11.43
N VAL A 888 -11.64 -21.87 -10.58
CA VAL A 888 -12.33 -23.12 -10.87
C VAL A 888 -13.44 -23.32 -9.85
N VAL A 889 -14.65 -23.59 -10.35
CA VAL A 889 -15.85 -23.84 -9.53
C VAL A 889 -16.27 -25.31 -9.67
N LYS A 890 -16.57 -25.98 -8.56
CA LYS A 890 -17.02 -27.38 -8.53
C LYS A 890 -18.21 -27.57 -7.60
N LYS A 891 -19.25 -28.26 -8.09
CA LYS A 891 -20.40 -28.69 -7.27
C LYS A 891 -20.06 -29.95 -6.49
N LEU A 892 -20.37 -29.99 -5.21
CA LEU A 892 -20.06 -31.12 -4.32
C LEU A 892 -21.01 -32.33 -4.50
N ASN A 893 -22.15 -32.14 -5.13
CA ASN A 893 -23.15 -33.22 -5.34
C ASN A 893 -22.76 -34.27 -6.40
N GLY A 894 -21.56 -34.17 -6.99
CA GLY A 894 -21.06 -35.05 -8.06
C GLY A 894 -19.69 -35.67 -7.82
N ALA A 895 -19.10 -35.52 -6.64
CA ALA A 895 -17.77 -36.06 -6.34
C ALA A 895 -17.86 -37.58 -6.17
N GLY A 896 -17.80 -38.31 -7.30
CA GLY A 896 -17.81 -39.78 -7.28
C GLY A 896 -18.26 -40.36 -8.61
N ARG A 897 -17.68 -39.94 -9.75
CA ARG A 897 -17.59 -40.75 -10.97
C ARG A 897 -16.39 -40.30 -11.77
#